data_7275fb2f67231b087fd4b145b39a7f09
#
_entry.id   7275fb2f67231b087fd4b145b39a7f09
#
_cell.length_a   1.000
_cell.length_b   1.000
_cell.length_c   1.000
_cell.angle_alpha   90.00
_cell.angle_beta   90.00
_cell.angle_gamma   90.00
#
_symmetry.space_group_name_H-M   'P 1'
#
loop_
_entity.id
_entity.type
_entity.pdbx_description
1 polymer ?
#
loop_
_entity_poly.entity_id
_entity_poly.type
_entity_poly.pdbx_seq_one_letter_code
_entity_poly.pdbx_strand_id
1 'polypeptide(L)'
;PPDLYVKSAKEMVELFGDVPEAIENTNRIAERCETTIDFATSHAPVVRVTAPSESPTWDGISDLTEWFKAWCTRIELHPFDAERDAGADRIALEAECDRALRLLAEAGLIWRYGSDGVTDEIRARCERELSILSEKRISAYFLICWDFVNWARQRGIPASARGSGVGTMVGYVLGLSNACPVTFGLLFERFTDPDRDEYPDIDVDICQNGRGEVIQYVREKYGHVAQIITFGRLKARAAIKDVSRVMGLEPVEGQRLSNLVPPELNITIAQARESSTDFKEEYEKNPMSRRVIDEAEKLEGHARHAGVHAAGVVVATQPLDTIVPLCRVSGNDEAVTQWDGPTCERVGLLKMDFLGLRTLSTLELSRELVEVTLDESEIWAAVGHAPGDGPYPLDLDRVPWDNQQVLDLFRRGDTSGIFQFESTGMRQLLREIQPDRLEDLIAANALYRPGPMDLIPEYIARKHGKLPVPNVHPIVDEFTTETYGIMVYQEQVMQIVHGLGDIPLRQAYTLIKAISKKKVDVIDSARSGFIEGASGKGMGKDEAEELFELILKFAGYGFNKSHSTGYAIIAYQTAWLKTWFPVQYMAAVLTFESAAKKTEDWAPYLDDCRYTRFSDHADSKPDIGIEVRGPDINESRHRFTVVHDEHLSPSSLNGAIRFGLGGIKGAGKNAVEGLIAERDANGPFLSIWDICERAPSGTVNRATMEALIKAGALDSIHSMSKRASMVGEAESALRAGQKLKKDADSGQGQ
;
A
#
# COMPACT_ATOMS: atom_id res chain seq x y z
N PRO A 1 36.06 20.54 1.20
CA PRO A 1 37.30 21.11 1.70
C PRO A 1 38.12 19.98 2.34
N PRO A 2 39.44 19.96 2.10
CA PRO A 2 40.31 18.87 2.58
C PRO A 2 40.41 18.81 4.11
N ASP A 3 39.89 19.81 4.81
CA ASP A 3 40.01 19.92 6.27
C ASP A 3 38.79 19.45 7.06
N LEU A 4 37.73 18.94 6.38
CA LEU A 4 36.52 18.42 7.03
C LEU A 4 36.61 16.89 7.29
N TYR A 5 37.50 16.51 8.18
CA TYR A 5 37.64 15.14 8.70
C TYR A 5 37.84 15.16 10.23
N VAL A 6 37.66 14.02 10.87
CA VAL A 6 37.95 13.90 12.31
C VAL A 6 39.47 13.93 12.52
N LYS A 7 39.96 15.05 13.03
CA LYS A 7 41.38 15.26 13.30
C LYS A 7 41.89 14.39 14.45
N SER A 8 43.09 13.93 14.32
CA SER A 8 43.78 13.24 15.42
C SER A 8 44.08 14.16 16.58
N ALA A 9 44.26 13.61 17.77
CA ALA A 9 44.69 14.39 18.97
C ALA A 9 45.92 15.22 18.70
N LYS A 10 46.91 14.69 17.93
CA LYS A 10 48.13 15.40 17.60
C LYS A 10 47.85 16.63 16.72
N GLU A 11 47.03 16.49 15.68
CA GLU A 11 46.64 17.62 14.84
C GLU A 11 45.86 18.69 15.61
N MET A 12 45.01 18.27 16.54
CA MET A 12 44.28 19.21 17.42
C MET A 12 45.23 19.98 18.37
N VAL A 13 46.24 19.30 18.90
CA VAL A 13 47.28 19.97 19.73
C VAL A 13 48.11 20.94 18.86
N GLU A 14 48.44 20.60 17.62
CA GLU A 14 49.15 21.49 16.70
C GLU A 14 48.30 22.72 16.34
N LEU A 15 46.98 22.59 16.19
CA LEU A 15 46.07 23.68 15.88
C LEU A 15 45.73 24.61 17.05
N PHE A 16 45.65 24.08 18.26
CA PHE A 16 45.16 24.78 19.42
C PHE A 16 46.16 24.78 20.61
N GLY A 17 47.43 24.45 20.33
CA GLY A 17 48.46 24.36 21.37
C GLY A 17 48.81 25.69 22.05
N ASP A 18 48.44 26.80 21.43
CA ASP A 18 48.54 28.16 22.04
C ASP A 18 47.38 28.45 23.01
N VAL A 19 46.33 27.62 23.04
CA VAL A 19 45.19 27.68 23.99
C VAL A 19 45.01 26.33 24.68
N PRO A 20 45.93 25.94 25.60
CA PRO A 20 45.90 24.61 26.22
C PRO A 20 44.61 24.29 26.95
N GLU A 21 43.95 25.30 27.54
CA GLU A 21 42.67 25.14 28.22
C GLU A 21 41.56 24.67 27.26
N ALA A 22 41.62 24.99 25.98
CA ALA A 22 40.64 24.50 25.01
C ALA A 22 40.75 22.98 24.85
N ILE A 23 41.96 22.45 24.81
CA ILE A 23 42.22 21.00 24.72
C ILE A 23 41.82 20.29 26.00
N GLU A 24 42.22 20.87 27.19
CA GLU A 24 41.87 20.31 28.49
C GLU A 24 40.35 20.30 28.70
N ASN A 25 39.65 21.35 28.27
CA ASN A 25 38.18 21.41 28.37
C ASN A 25 37.48 20.36 27.53
N THR A 26 38.03 19.88 26.41
CA THR A 26 37.45 18.76 25.67
C THR A 26 37.42 17.48 26.50
N ASN A 27 38.49 17.21 27.26
CA ASN A 27 38.55 16.07 28.20
C ASN A 27 37.58 16.26 29.35
N ARG A 28 37.52 17.46 29.97
CA ARG A 28 36.54 17.75 31.03
C ARG A 28 35.10 17.62 30.60
N ILE A 29 34.78 18.00 29.34
CA ILE A 29 33.44 17.81 28.75
C ILE A 29 33.17 16.32 28.55
N ALA A 30 34.13 15.58 28.00
CA ALA A 30 34.00 14.14 27.81
C ALA A 30 33.78 13.38 29.11
N GLU A 31 34.53 13.73 30.18
CA GLU A 31 34.38 13.15 31.52
C GLU A 31 33.01 13.44 32.17
N ARG A 32 32.34 14.53 31.77
CA ARG A 32 31.01 14.91 32.27
C ARG A 32 29.89 14.25 31.47
N CYS A 33 30.19 13.64 30.31
CA CYS A 33 29.21 12.99 29.47
C CYS A 33 29.03 11.54 29.92
N GLU A 34 28.00 11.28 30.73
CA GLU A 34 27.57 9.94 31.12
C GLU A 34 26.24 9.64 30.36
N THR A 35 26.35 9.06 29.20
CA THR A 35 25.16 8.71 28.40
C THR A 35 25.08 7.19 28.24
N THR A 36 23.99 6.62 28.72
CA THR A 36 23.65 5.21 28.50
C THR A 36 22.45 5.10 27.58
N ILE A 37 22.57 4.30 26.55
CA ILE A 37 21.43 3.99 25.68
C ILE A 37 20.80 2.70 26.20
N ASP A 38 19.53 2.80 26.59
CA ASP A 38 18.75 1.64 27.03
C ASP A 38 18.21 0.86 25.81
N PHE A 39 18.56 -0.41 25.75
CA PHE A 39 18.07 -1.35 24.72
C PHE A 39 17.08 -2.38 25.29
N ALA A 40 16.77 -2.32 26.57
CA ALA A 40 15.93 -3.29 27.26
C ALA A 40 14.50 -2.82 27.48
N THR A 41 14.30 -1.51 27.61
CA THR A 41 12.97 -0.94 27.87
C THR A 41 12.15 -0.85 26.58
N SER A 42 10.93 -1.40 26.61
CA SER A 42 9.95 -1.17 25.55
C SER A 42 9.24 0.17 25.77
N HIS A 43 9.25 1.00 24.75
CA HIS A 43 8.54 2.28 24.70
C HIS A 43 7.24 2.22 23.90
N ALA A 44 6.69 1.00 23.71
CA ALA A 44 5.40 0.83 23.07
C ALA A 44 4.32 1.66 23.79
N PRO A 45 3.43 2.34 23.06
CA PRO A 45 2.43 3.20 23.67
C PRO A 45 1.48 2.42 24.56
N VAL A 46 1.22 2.98 25.74
CA VAL A 46 0.24 2.51 26.70
C VAL A 46 -1.00 3.37 26.57
N VAL A 47 -2.17 2.76 26.68
CA VAL A 47 -3.45 3.46 26.61
C VAL A 47 -4.37 3.02 27.75
N ARG A 48 -5.24 3.94 28.19
CA ARG A 48 -6.40 3.64 28.99
C ARG A 48 -7.61 3.46 28.09
N VAL A 49 -8.59 2.69 28.51
CA VAL A 49 -9.74 2.38 27.69
C VAL A 49 -11.03 2.64 28.48
N THR A 50 -11.88 3.49 27.93
CA THR A 50 -13.29 3.55 28.33
C THR A 50 -14.08 2.61 27.44
N ALA A 51 -14.72 1.59 28.03
CA ALA A 51 -15.49 0.61 27.31
C ALA A 51 -16.77 0.25 28.09
N PRO A 52 -17.85 -0.16 27.42
CA PRO A 52 -19.08 -0.61 28.08
C PRO A 52 -18.83 -1.83 28.98
N SER A 53 -19.68 -2.02 29.98
CA SER A 53 -19.64 -3.18 30.87
C SER A 53 -20.39 -4.38 30.31
N GLU A 54 -21.39 -4.14 29.43
CA GLU A 54 -22.20 -5.17 28.80
C GLU A 54 -21.57 -5.73 27.52
N SER A 55 -21.83 -7.00 27.24
CA SER A 55 -21.47 -7.65 25.99
C SER A 55 -22.24 -7.07 24.79
N PRO A 56 -21.68 -7.06 23.58
CA PRO A 56 -22.35 -6.60 22.39
C PRO A 56 -23.56 -7.48 22.05
N THR A 57 -24.66 -6.82 21.71
CA THR A 57 -25.89 -7.49 21.25
C THR A 57 -26.43 -6.77 20.02
N TRP A 58 -26.73 -7.51 18.96
CA TRP A 58 -27.37 -6.99 17.76
C TRP A 58 -28.87 -7.23 17.82
N ASP A 59 -29.67 -6.29 17.33
CA ASP A 59 -31.13 -6.32 17.36
C ASP A 59 -31.77 -7.28 16.34
N GLY A 60 -30.96 -7.85 15.42
CA GLY A 60 -31.41 -8.74 14.37
C GLY A 60 -32.11 -8.05 13.19
N ILE A 61 -32.18 -6.71 13.15
CA ILE A 61 -32.95 -5.93 12.17
C ILE A 61 -32.08 -4.88 11.48
N SER A 62 -31.25 -4.15 12.25
CA SER A 62 -30.40 -3.09 11.70
C SER A 62 -29.30 -3.65 10.80
N ASP A 63 -28.82 -2.85 9.84
CA ASP A 63 -27.65 -3.23 9.05
C ASP A 63 -26.45 -3.52 9.96
N LEU A 64 -25.80 -4.65 9.76
CA LEU A 64 -24.71 -5.12 10.61
C LEU A 64 -23.48 -4.17 10.59
N THR A 65 -23.20 -3.54 9.46
CA THR A 65 -22.08 -2.62 9.34
C THR A 65 -22.35 -1.32 10.08
N GLU A 66 -23.56 -0.77 9.94
CA GLU A 66 -23.96 0.43 10.69
C GLU A 66 -24.07 0.16 12.19
N TRP A 67 -24.60 -1.01 12.58
CA TRP A 67 -24.60 -1.44 13.98
C TRP A 67 -23.19 -1.53 14.55
N PHE A 68 -22.25 -2.16 13.82
CA PHE A 68 -20.87 -2.29 14.27
C PHE A 68 -20.15 -0.93 14.36
N LYS A 69 -20.36 -0.04 13.39
CA LYS A 69 -19.85 1.34 13.46
C LYS A 69 -20.35 2.06 14.72
N ALA A 70 -21.66 1.97 15.00
CA ALA A 70 -22.24 2.57 16.20
C ALA A 70 -21.70 1.94 17.49
N TRP A 71 -21.50 0.61 17.52
CA TRP A 71 -20.88 -0.07 18.65
C TRP A 71 -19.45 0.44 18.91
N CYS A 72 -18.65 0.56 17.86
CA CYS A 72 -17.26 1.03 17.94
C CYS A 72 -17.13 2.43 18.57
N THR A 73 -18.15 3.31 18.46
CA THR A 73 -18.12 4.64 19.10
C THR A 73 -18.22 4.61 20.63
N ARG A 74 -18.58 3.46 21.21
CA ARG A 74 -18.69 3.27 22.67
C ARG A 74 -17.36 2.91 23.33
N ILE A 75 -16.31 2.69 22.54
CA ILE A 75 -14.96 2.36 23.02
C ILE A 75 -14.04 3.53 22.67
N GLU A 76 -13.47 4.13 23.70
CA GLU A 76 -12.59 5.28 23.56
C GLU A 76 -11.22 5.00 24.16
N LEU A 77 -10.18 5.24 23.39
CA LEU A 77 -8.80 5.13 23.83
C LEU A 77 -8.30 6.50 24.29
N HIS A 78 -7.71 6.52 25.49
CA HIS A 78 -7.06 7.68 26.06
C HIS A 78 -5.55 7.38 26.16
N PRO A 79 -4.69 8.15 25.47
CA PRO A 79 -3.24 8.00 25.61
C PRO A 79 -2.82 8.16 27.07
N PHE A 80 -1.82 7.41 27.48
CA PHE A 80 -1.24 7.53 28.80
C PHE A 80 -0.65 8.94 28.97
N ASP A 81 -0.94 9.54 30.11
CA ASP A 81 -0.39 10.82 30.53
C ASP A 81 0.37 10.65 31.84
N ALA A 82 1.66 11.01 31.83
CA ALA A 82 2.56 10.75 32.96
C ALA A 82 2.17 11.49 34.25
N GLU A 83 1.49 12.64 34.15
CA GLU A 83 1.02 13.39 35.31
C GLU A 83 -0.31 12.84 35.83
N ARG A 84 -1.27 12.67 34.92
CA ARG A 84 -2.63 12.16 35.23
C ARG A 84 -2.58 10.73 35.73
N ASP A 85 -1.75 9.89 35.10
CA ASP A 85 -1.69 8.45 35.31
C ASP A 85 -0.48 8.04 36.20
N ALA A 86 0.18 9.03 36.84
CA ALA A 86 1.27 8.79 37.81
C ALA A 86 0.77 7.88 38.94
N GLY A 87 1.27 6.66 38.99
CA GLY A 87 0.84 5.64 39.97
C GLY A 87 -0.24 4.70 39.49
N ALA A 88 -0.66 4.77 38.22
CA ALA A 88 -1.51 3.73 37.62
C ALA A 88 -0.77 2.38 37.60
N ASP A 89 -1.48 1.33 38.03
CA ASP A 89 -0.93 -0.01 37.95
C ASP A 89 -0.91 -0.49 36.48
N ARG A 90 0.27 -0.77 35.96
CA ARG A 90 0.45 -1.24 34.58
C ARG A 90 -0.32 -2.53 34.29
N ILE A 91 -0.40 -3.44 35.27
CA ILE A 91 -1.16 -4.68 35.12
C ILE A 91 -2.67 -4.36 34.95
N ALA A 92 -3.19 -3.40 35.71
CA ALA A 92 -4.58 -2.98 35.58
C ALA A 92 -4.87 -2.35 34.20
N LEU A 93 -3.94 -1.54 33.68
CA LEU A 93 -4.06 -0.95 32.33
C LEU A 93 -4.04 -2.02 31.23
N GLU A 94 -3.15 -2.99 31.34
CA GLU A 94 -3.10 -4.15 30.40
C GLU A 94 -4.40 -4.94 30.46
N ALA A 95 -4.96 -5.20 31.64
CA ALA A 95 -6.24 -5.89 31.79
C ALA A 95 -7.44 -5.08 31.23
N GLU A 96 -7.43 -3.74 31.32
CA GLU A 96 -8.41 -2.88 30.66
C GLU A 96 -8.35 -3.05 29.14
N CYS A 97 -7.14 -3.04 28.56
CA CYS A 97 -6.91 -3.25 27.13
C CYS A 97 -7.38 -4.65 26.68
N ASP A 98 -7.06 -5.70 27.42
CA ASP A 98 -7.48 -7.07 27.11
C ASP A 98 -9.00 -7.18 27.10
N ARG A 99 -9.68 -6.61 28.10
CA ARG A 99 -11.16 -6.59 28.17
C ARG A 99 -11.77 -5.83 26.99
N ALA A 100 -11.24 -4.66 26.66
CA ALA A 100 -11.75 -3.86 25.55
C ALA A 100 -11.55 -4.55 24.20
N LEU A 101 -10.37 -5.14 23.98
CA LEU A 101 -10.08 -5.89 22.77
C LEU A 101 -11.02 -7.10 22.61
N ARG A 102 -11.34 -7.78 23.70
CA ARG A 102 -12.29 -8.89 23.73
C ARG A 102 -13.70 -8.43 23.38
N LEU A 103 -14.18 -7.33 23.95
CA LEU A 103 -15.50 -6.76 23.61
C LEU A 103 -15.59 -6.34 22.13
N LEU A 104 -14.54 -5.72 21.60
CA LEU A 104 -14.46 -5.39 20.19
C LEU A 104 -14.46 -6.64 19.31
N ALA A 105 -13.74 -7.67 19.69
CA ALA A 105 -13.69 -8.93 18.95
C ALA A 105 -15.07 -9.62 18.96
N GLU A 106 -15.78 -9.63 20.08
CA GLU A 106 -17.15 -10.17 20.17
C GLU A 106 -18.11 -9.40 19.26
N ALA A 107 -18.07 -8.07 19.26
CA ALA A 107 -18.87 -7.25 18.35
C ALA A 107 -18.52 -7.53 16.88
N GLY A 108 -17.23 -7.65 16.59
CA GLY A 108 -16.74 -7.95 15.26
C GLY A 108 -17.11 -9.35 14.76
N LEU A 109 -17.18 -10.34 15.65
CA LEU A 109 -17.69 -11.67 15.29
C LEU A 109 -19.17 -11.60 14.83
N ILE A 110 -20.01 -10.83 15.56
CA ILE A 110 -21.40 -10.58 15.16
C ILE A 110 -21.46 -9.85 13.81
N TRP A 111 -20.65 -8.83 13.63
CA TRP A 111 -20.59 -8.07 12.37
C TRP A 111 -20.23 -8.94 11.16
N ARG A 112 -19.20 -9.80 11.32
CA ARG A 112 -18.67 -10.61 10.20
C ARG A 112 -19.52 -11.82 9.86
N TYR A 113 -20.12 -12.45 10.86
CA TYR A 113 -20.78 -13.75 10.68
C TYR A 113 -22.29 -13.73 11.03
N GLY A 114 -22.82 -12.64 11.55
CA GLY A 114 -24.13 -12.63 12.20
C GLY A 114 -24.11 -13.38 13.52
N SER A 115 -25.21 -13.32 14.29
CA SER A 115 -25.30 -13.99 15.58
C SER A 115 -25.21 -15.53 15.48
N ASP A 116 -25.75 -16.09 14.42
CA ASP A 116 -25.87 -17.56 14.23
C ASP A 116 -24.72 -18.15 13.39
N GLY A 117 -23.91 -17.33 12.72
CA GLY A 117 -22.83 -17.78 11.83
C GLY A 117 -21.49 -18.04 12.53
N VAL A 118 -21.38 -17.74 13.83
CA VAL A 118 -20.14 -17.95 14.60
C VAL A 118 -20.02 -19.41 15.03
N THR A 119 -19.24 -20.19 14.27
CA THR A 119 -18.97 -21.61 14.61
C THR A 119 -18.02 -21.76 15.80
N ASP A 120 -17.98 -22.96 16.40
CA ASP A 120 -17.05 -23.28 17.49
C ASP A 120 -15.59 -23.13 17.05
N GLU A 121 -15.26 -23.44 15.81
CA GLU A 121 -13.93 -23.27 15.24
C GLU A 121 -13.53 -21.79 15.17
N ILE A 122 -14.41 -20.93 14.65
CA ILE A 122 -14.20 -19.46 14.58
C ILE A 122 -14.00 -18.90 15.98
N ARG A 123 -14.83 -19.28 16.93
CA ARG A 123 -14.75 -18.84 18.33
C ARG A 123 -13.46 -19.31 18.99
N ALA A 124 -13.10 -20.58 18.84
CA ALA A 124 -11.88 -21.14 19.40
C ALA A 124 -10.62 -20.46 18.81
N ARG A 125 -10.62 -20.17 17.51
CA ARG A 125 -9.53 -19.45 16.86
C ARG A 125 -9.38 -18.02 17.40
N CYS A 126 -10.49 -17.29 17.55
CA CYS A 126 -10.49 -15.93 18.09
C CYS A 126 -9.99 -15.90 19.54
N GLU A 127 -10.50 -16.79 20.38
CA GLU A 127 -10.11 -16.89 21.79
C GLU A 127 -8.64 -17.25 21.97
N ARG A 128 -8.13 -18.18 21.17
CA ARG A 128 -6.72 -18.55 21.16
C ARG A 128 -5.82 -17.34 20.81
N GLU A 129 -6.19 -16.58 19.79
CA GLU A 129 -5.43 -15.37 19.40
C GLU A 129 -5.48 -14.32 20.50
N LEU A 130 -6.64 -14.01 21.07
CA LEU A 130 -6.79 -13.07 22.18
C LEU A 130 -5.95 -13.48 23.39
N SER A 131 -5.89 -14.76 23.72
CA SER A 131 -5.04 -15.27 24.82
C SER A 131 -3.57 -15.02 24.56
N ILE A 132 -3.07 -15.28 23.33
CA ILE A 132 -1.67 -15.03 22.96
C ILE A 132 -1.36 -13.53 22.99
N LEU A 133 -2.27 -12.67 22.50
CA LEU A 133 -2.07 -11.23 22.53
C LEU A 133 -1.98 -10.67 23.97
N SER A 134 -2.82 -11.21 24.87
CA SER A 134 -2.79 -10.88 26.30
C SER A 134 -1.48 -11.35 26.97
N GLU A 135 -1.07 -12.61 26.76
CA GLU A 135 0.21 -13.15 27.27
C GLU A 135 1.40 -12.32 26.83
N LYS A 136 1.40 -11.84 25.58
CA LYS A 136 2.45 -10.98 25.02
C LYS A 136 2.32 -9.51 25.40
N ARG A 137 1.26 -9.11 26.08
CA ARG A 137 0.94 -7.74 26.48
C ARG A 137 0.89 -6.75 25.30
N ILE A 138 0.35 -7.20 24.16
CA ILE A 138 0.25 -6.41 22.92
C ILE A 138 -1.18 -6.02 22.55
N SER A 139 -2.15 -6.23 23.45
CA SER A 139 -3.54 -5.82 23.21
C SER A 139 -3.68 -4.32 22.98
N ALA A 140 -2.92 -3.49 23.68
CA ALA A 140 -2.86 -2.04 23.46
C ALA A 140 -2.44 -1.69 22.03
N TYR A 141 -1.48 -2.40 21.45
CA TYR A 141 -1.04 -2.20 20.07
C TYR A 141 -2.16 -2.46 19.05
N PHE A 142 -2.89 -3.59 19.22
CA PHE A 142 -4.06 -3.88 18.37
C PHE A 142 -5.15 -2.82 18.50
N LEU A 143 -5.41 -2.35 19.72
CA LEU A 143 -6.37 -1.27 19.97
C LEU A 143 -5.97 0.04 19.30
N ILE A 144 -4.69 0.41 19.34
CA ILE A 144 -4.19 1.62 18.65
C ILE A 144 -4.32 1.46 17.13
N CYS A 145 -3.96 0.30 16.58
CA CYS A 145 -4.16 0.03 15.16
C CYS A 145 -5.64 0.09 14.78
N TRP A 146 -6.52 -0.49 15.60
CA TRP A 146 -7.96 -0.40 15.41
C TRP A 146 -8.46 1.04 15.50
N ASP A 147 -7.99 1.83 16.45
CA ASP A 147 -8.44 3.20 16.70
C ASP A 147 -8.28 4.09 15.46
N PHE A 148 -7.10 4.15 14.86
CA PHE A 148 -6.91 4.98 13.69
C PHE A 148 -7.57 4.40 12.43
N VAL A 149 -7.67 3.07 12.28
CA VAL A 149 -8.41 2.45 11.18
C VAL A 149 -9.92 2.71 11.34
N ASN A 150 -10.45 2.59 12.55
CA ASN A 150 -11.85 2.89 12.84
C ASN A 150 -12.14 4.39 12.63
N TRP A 151 -11.25 5.28 13.09
CA TRP A 151 -11.37 6.71 12.84
C TRP A 151 -11.41 7.04 11.33
N ALA A 152 -10.56 6.38 10.55
CA ALA A 152 -10.55 6.49 9.10
C ALA A 152 -11.87 5.99 8.49
N ARG A 153 -12.33 4.80 8.89
CA ARG A 153 -13.60 4.20 8.42
C ARG A 153 -14.81 5.08 8.71
N GLN A 154 -14.90 5.68 9.91
CA GLN A 154 -15.99 6.60 10.28
C GLN A 154 -16.04 7.84 9.37
N ARG A 155 -14.97 8.15 8.63
CA ARG A 155 -14.84 9.29 7.71
C ARG A 155 -14.79 8.90 6.24
N GLY A 156 -15.09 7.63 5.92
CA GLY A 156 -15.03 7.15 4.55
C GLY A 156 -13.60 7.05 3.99
N ILE A 157 -12.57 6.98 4.84
CA ILE A 157 -11.18 6.78 4.41
C ILE A 157 -10.87 5.29 4.46
N PRO A 158 -10.78 4.58 3.32
CA PRO A 158 -10.43 3.17 3.30
C PRO A 158 -9.05 2.91 3.88
N ALA A 159 -8.96 1.92 4.75
CA ALA A 159 -7.72 1.45 5.34
C ALA A 159 -7.79 -0.07 5.57
N SER A 160 -6.72 -0.79 5.28
CA SER A 160 -6.64 -2.24 5.42
C SER A 160 -5.23 -2.70 5.78
N ALA A 161 -5.12 -3.64 6.69
CA ALA A 161 -3.84 -4.29 6.99
C ALA A 161 -3.32 -5.06 5.77
N ARG A 162 -2.01 -5.17 5.68
CA ARG A 162 -1.29 -5.94 4.66
C ARG A 162 -0.27 -6.89 5.30
N GLY A 163 0.35 -7.72 4.49
CA GLY A 163 1.40 -8.61 4.97
C GLY A 163 0.86 -9.73 5.87
N SER A 164 1.60 -10.04 6.92
CA SER A 164 1.22 -11.10 7.86
C SER A 164 0.07 -10.71 8.79
N GLY A 165 -0.15 -9.41 9.03
CA GLY A 165 -1.26 -8.90 9.84
C GLY A 165 -2.64 -9.27 9.30
N VAL A 166 -2.75 -9.53 7.99
CA VAL A 166 -3.99 -10.01 7.35
C VAL A 166 -4.43 -11.38 7.86
N GLY A 167 -3.48 -12.22 8.31
CA GLY A 167 -3.75 -13.61 8.73
C GLY A 167 -4.30 -13.77 10.15
N THR A 168 -4.74 -12.70 10.80
CA THR A 168 -5.23 -12.75 12.19
C THR A 168 -6.75 -12.69 12.24
N MET A 169 -7.37 -13.54 13.08
CA MET A 169 -8.81 -13.50 13.35
C MET A 169 -9.18 -12.21 14.07
N VAL A 170 -8.40 -11.82 15.06
CA VAL A 170 -8.62 -10.54 15.77
C VAL A 170 -8.57 -9.37 14.79
N GLY A 171 -7.59 -9.31 13.89
CA GLY A 171 -7.51 -8.26 12.86
C GLY A 171 -8.71 -8.28 11.91
N TYR A 172 -9.20 -9.45 11.52
CA TYR A 172 -10.39 -9.59 10.68
C TYR A 172 -11.66 -9.08 11.35
N VAL A 173 -11.92 -9.47 12.58
CA VAL A 173 -13.14 -9.06 13.30
C VAL A 173 -13.08 -7.59 13.75
N LEU A 174 -11.90 -7.02 13.98
CA LEU A 174 -11.75 -5.59 14.22
C LEU A 174 -11.87 -4.74 12.94
N GLY A 175 -11.94 -5.39 11.77
CA GLY A 175 -11.97 -4.70 10.49
C GLY A 175 -10.61 -4.13 10.06
N LEU A 176 -9.51 -4.62 10.61
CA LEU A 176 -8.18 -4.31 10.10
C LEU A 176 -7.91 -5.01 8.77
N SER A 177 -8.51 -6.17 8.51
CA SER A 177 -8.42 -6.87 7.23
C SER A 177 -9.77 -7.44 6.82
N ASN A 178 -9.91 -7.84 5.54
CA ASN A 178 -11.11 -8.47 4.98
C ASN A 178 -10.94 -9.96 4.68
N ALA A 179 -9.83 -10.57 5.12
CA ALA A 179 -9.56 -11.99 4.92
C ALA A 179 -9.91 -12.79 6.18
N CYS A 180 -10.95 -13.60 6.13
CA CYS A 180 -11.24 -14.57 7.18
C CYS A 180 -10.14 -15.65 7.24
N PRO A 181 -9.35 -15.75 8.33
CA PRO A 181 -8.23 -16.68 8.37
C PRO A 181 -8.67 -18.14 8.43
N VAL A 182 -9.87 -18.45 8.90
CA VAL A 182 -10.44 -19.81 8.88
C VAL A 182 -10.79 -20.18 7.44
N THR A 183 -11.55 -19.35 6.74
CA THR A 183 -11.95 -19.59 5.33
C THR A 183 -10.76 -19.80 4.41
N PHE A 184 -9.71 -19.00 4.56
CA PHE A 184 -8.53 -19.05 3.69
C PHE A 184 -7.35 -19.84 4.26
N GLY A 185 -7.52 -20.54 5.40
CA GLY A 185 -6.46 -21.36 6.00
C GLY A 185 -5.20 -20.57 6.36
N LEU A 186 -5.35 -19.34 6.90
CA LEU A 186 -4.23 -18.47 7.25
C LEU A 186 -3.72 -18.77 8.66
N LEU A 187 -2.38 -18.79 8.82
CA LEU A 187 -1.74 -19.17 10.08
C LEU A 187 -1.40 -17.95 10.93
N PHE A 188 -1.85 -17.95 12.19
CA PHE A 188 -1.50 -16.93 13.18
C PHE A 188 -0.02 -16.95 13.55
N GLU A 189 0.61 -18.13 13.56
CA GLU A 189 2.02 -18.34 13.85
C GLU A 189 2.94 -17.67 12.83
N ARG A 190 2.43 -17.34 11.63
CA ARG A 190 3.16 -16.56 10.65
C ARG A 190 3.22 -15.07 11.04
N PHE A 191 2.24 -14.59 11.78
CA PHE A 191 2.17 -13.23 12.31
C PHE A 191 2.92 -13.12 13.64
N THR A 192 2.52 -13.87 14.66
CA THR A 192 3.20 -13.93 15.96
C THR A 192 2.94 -15.25 16.68
N ASP A 193 3.77 -15.58 17.66
CA ASP A 193 3.62 -16.73 18.55
C ASP A 193 4.09 -16.36 19.97
N PRO A 194 3.71 -17.15 21.02
CA PRO A 194 4.02 -16.83 22.43
C PRO A 194 5.50 -16.61 22.71
N ASP A 195 6.37 -17.32 22.02
CA ASP A 195 7.82 -17.35 22.31
C ASP A 195 8.63 -16.36 21.46
N ARG A 196 8.00 -15.53 20.62
CA ARG A 196 8.67 -14.54 19.80
C ARG A 196 8.83 -13.24 20.61
N ASP A 197 10.05 -12.80 20.86
CA ASP A 197 10.33 -11.58 21.63
C ASP A 197 10.02 -10.27 20.88
N GLU A 198 10.06 -10.30 19.53
CA GLU A 198 9.80 -9.12 18.71
C GLU A 198 8.30 -8.78 18.66
N TYR A 199 7.95 -7.50 18.70
CA TYR A 199 6.60 -7.03 18.40
C TYR A 199 6.23 -7.43 16.96
N PRO A 200 5.00 -7.92 16.71
CA PRO A 200 4.54 -8.12 15.36
C PRO A 200 4.30 -6.77 14.67
N ASP A 201 4.57 -6.70 13.37
CA ASP A 201 4.36 -5.51 12.57
C ASP A 201 3.00 -5.59 11.84
N ILE A 202 2.14 -4.59 12.07
CA ILE A 202 0.87 -4.43 11.35
C ILE A 202 1.02 -3.23 10.42
N ASP A 203 1.46 -3.51 9.20
CA ASP A 203 1.44 -2.53 8.12
C ASP A 203 -0.01 -2.23 7.72
N VAL A 204 -0.36 -0.96 7.52
CA VAL A 204 -1.70 -0.56 7.08
C VAL A 204 -1.60 0.24 5.78
N ASP A 205 -2.23 -0.30 4.74
CA ASP A 205 -2.50 0.44 3.51
C ASP A 205 -3.68 1.38 3.72
N ILE A 206 -3.49 2.67 3.45
CA ILE A 206 -4.49 3.71 3.64
C ILE A 206 -4.75 4.39 2.29
N CYS A 207 -5.98 4.81 2.05
CA CYS A 207 -6.35 5.69 0.94
C CYS A 207 -5.34 6.85 0.84
N GLN A 208 -4.69 6.99 -0.32
CA GLN A 208 -3.60 7.96 -0.50
C GLN A 208 -4.03 9.40 -0.19
N ASN A 209 -5.28 9.75 -0.52
CA ASN A 209 -5.81 11.10 -0.30
C ASN A 209 -6.10 11.37 1.18
N GLY A 210 -6.58 10.38 1.94
CA GLY A 210 -6.91 10.50 3.35
C GLY A 210 -5.74 10.19 4.32
N ARG A 211 -4.62 9.65 3.80
CA ARG A 211 -3.47 9.24 4.63
C ARG A 211 -2.93 10.36 5.53
N GLY A 212 -2.85 11.59 4.99
CA GLY A 212 -2.39 12.76 5.74
C GLY A 212 -3.26 13.07 6.95
N GLU A 213 -4.57 12.94 6.79
CA GLU A 213 -5.55 13.17 7.85
C GLU A 213 -5.43 12.11 8.96
N VAL A 214 -5.21 10.84 8.58
CA VAL A 214 -5.01 9.75 9.55
C VAL A 214 -3.72 9.97 10.38
N ILE A 215 -2.62 10.36 9.73
CA ILE A 215 -1.35 10.68 10.42
C ILE A 215 -1.55 11.86 11.36
N GLN A 216 -2.28 12.90 10.92
CA GLN A 216 -2.57 14.05 11.76
C GLN A 216 -3.40 13.66 12.98
N TYR A 217 -4.44 12.83 12.80
CA TYR A 217 -5.22 12.29 13.92
C TYR A 217 -4.35 11.55 14.95
N VAL A 218 -3.44 10.68 14.48
CA VAL A 218 -2.53 9.94 15.37
C VAL A 218 -1.63 10.89 16.15
N ARG A 219 -1.12 11.96 15.51
CA ARG A 219 -0.31 12.98 16.18
C ARG A 219 -1.09 13.74 17.23
N GLU A 220 -2.27 14.21 16.90
CA GLU A 220 -3.11 15.00 17.81
C GLU A 220 -3.55 14.17 19.02
N LYS A 221 -3.88 12.91 18.78
CA LYS A 221 -4.37 12.02 19.83
C LYS A 221 -3.25 11.50 20.72
N TYR A 222 -2.15 11.00 20.15
CA TYR A 222 -1.08 10.31 20.91
C TYR A 222 0.08 11.24 21.33
N GLY A 223 0.21 12.42 20.74
CA GLY A 223 1.13 13.47 21.14
C GLY A 223 2.60 13.23 20.81
N HIS A 224 3.17 12.11 21.23
CA HIS A 224 4.60 11.80 21.06
C HIS A 224 4.82 10.97 19.78
N VAL A 225 4.74 11.63 18.62
CA VAL A 225 4.83 11.02 17.29
C VAL A 225 5.91 11.71 16.46
N ALA A 226 6.79 10.94 15.82
CA ALA A 226 7.79 11.45 14.89
C ALA A 226 7.89 10.58 13.65
N GLN A 227 8.22 11.19 12.52
CA GLN A 227 8.57 10.45 11.30
C GLN A 227 9.95 9.82 11.45
N ILE A 228 10.21 8.75 10.72
CA ILE A 228 11.49 8.05 10.73
C ILE A 228 12.39 8.61 9.62
N ILE A 229 13.66 8.86 9.94
CA ILE A 229 14.66 9.24 8.93
C ILE A 229 15.00 8.05 8.04
N THR A 230 15.37 8.34 6.80
CA THR A 230 15.98 7.38 5.88
C THR A 230 17.28 7.92 5.33
N PHE A 231 18.25 7.04 5.12
CA PHE A 231 19.53 7.41 4.51
C PHE A 231 19.61 6.84 3.09
N GLY A 232 19.56 7.75 2.11
CA GLY A 232 19.81 7.41 0.71
C GLY A 232 21.28 7.01 0.55
N ARG A 233 21.53 5.72 0.24
CA ARG A 233 22.88 5.19 0.02
C ARG A 233 23.24 5.21 -1.45
N LEU A 234 24.52 5.48 -1.74
CA LEU A 234 25.08 5.37 -3.08
C LEU A 234 25.10 3.88 -3.48
N LYS A 235 24.32 3.52 -4.48
CA LYS A 235 24.36 2.20 -5.12
C LYS A 235 25.24 2.27 -6.38
N ALA A 236 25.69 1.12 -6.88
CA ALA A 236 26.64 0.99 -8.00
C ALA A 236 26.44 2.03 -9.12
N ARG A 237 25.24 2.07 -9.71
CA ARG A 237 24.94 3.00 -10.82
C ARG A 237 25.01 4.47 -10.43
N ALA A 238 24.59 4.82 -9.23
CA ALA A 238 24.62 6.18 -8.73
C ALA A 238 26.05 6.63 -8.38
N ALA A 239 26.82 5.74 -7.73
CA ALA A 239 28.21 6.00 -7.40
C ALA A 239 29.06 6.25 -8.67
N ILE A 240 28.91 5.42 -9.70
CA ILE A 240 29.60 5.58 -10.98
C ILE A 240 29.24 6.94 -11.62
N LYS A 241 27.97 7.35 -11.66
CA LYS A 241 27.57 8.64 -12.25
C LYS A 241 28.14 9.84 -11.48
N ASP A 242 28.06 9.80 -10.15
CA ASP A 242 28.55 10.90 -9.32
C ASP A 242 30.07 11.05 -9.41
N VAL A 243 30.80 9.94 -9.36
CA VAL A 243 32.26 9.94 -9.52
C VAL A 243 32.65 10.38 -10.95
N SER A 244 31.97 9.89 -11.98
CA SER A 244 32.19 10.33 -13.36
C SER A 244 32.10 11.85 -13.48
N ARG A 245 31.04 12.44 -12.91
CA ARG A 245 30.83 13.90 -12.92
C ARG A 245 31.93 14.64 -12.16
N VAL A 246 32.35 14.17 -11.00
CA VAL A 246 33.40 14.79 -10.18
C VAL A 246 34.77 14.70 -10.88
N MET A 247 35.01 13.61 -11.60
CA MET A 247 36.23 13.40 -12.38
C MET A 247 36.20 14.08 -13.75
N GLY A 248 35.16 14.86 -14.08
CA GLY A 248 35.08 15.69 -15.29
C GLY A 248 34.66 14.94 -16.56
N LEU A 249 34.07 13.75 -16.44
CA LEU A 249 33.46 13.06 -17.60
C LEU A 249 32.16 13.77 -17.99
N GLU A 250 31.88 13.79 -19.29
CA GLU A 250 30.62 14.25 -19.81
C GLU A 250 29.45 13.42 -19.27
N PRO A 251 28.27 14.02 -19.00
CA PRO A 251 27.11 13.31 -18.45
C PRO A 251 26.69 12.09 -19.26
N VAL A 252 26.82 12.15 -20.59
CA VAL A 252 26.51 11.04 -21.51
C VAL A 252 27.44 9.85 -21.25
N GLU A 253 28.73 10.11 -21.03
CA GLU A 253 29.73 9.06 -20.77
C GLU A 253 29.52 8.42 -19.39
N GLY A 254 29.24 9.23 -18.36
CA GLY A 254 28.88 8.73 -17.03
C GLY A 254 27.60 7.88 -17.06
N GLN A 255 26.62 8.25 -17.89
CA GLN A 255 25.40 7.47 -18.10
C GLN A 255 25.71 6.15 -18.83
N ARG A 256 26.54 6.19 -19.89
CA ARG A 256 26.98 5.00 -20.62
C ARG A 256 27.64 3.99 -19.70
N LEU A 257 28.61 4.43 -18.91
CA LEU A 257 29.35 3.59 -17.97
C LEU A 257 28.43 2.99 -16.91
N SER A 258 27.49 3.78 -16.36
CA SER A 258 26.48 3.32 -15.42
C SER A 258 25.53 2.27 -16.02
N ASN A 259 25.23 2.35 -17.32
CA ASN A 259 24.35 1.40 -18.00
C ASN A 259 24.98 0.03 -18.24
N LEU A 260 26.31 -0.09 -18.18
CA LEU A 260 27.01 -1.39 -18.25
C LEU A 260 26.81 -2.24 -16.97
N VAL A 261 26.40 -1.61 -15.87
CA VAL A 261 26.02 -2.34 -14.65
C VAL A 261 24.73 -3.11 -14.91
N PRO A 262 24.68 -4.44 -14.69
CA PRO A 262 23.48 -5.25 -14.86
C PRO A 262 22.27 -4.72 -14.08
N PRO A 263 21.03 -4.96 -14.56
CA PRO A 263 19.80 -4.44 -13.92
C PRO A 263 19.40 -5.18 -12.65
N GLU A 264 20.20 -6.10 -12.16
CA GLU A 264 19.91 -6.90 -10.97
C GLU A 264 19.74 -6.02 -9.72
N LEU A 265 18.78 -6.39 -8.88
CA LEU A 265 18.47 -5.63 -7.66
C LEU A 265 19.64 -5.73 -6.67
N ASN A 266 20.12 -4.58 -6.19
CA ASN A 266 21.20 -4.45 -5.22
C ASN A 266 22.57 -5.03 -5.68
N ILE A 267 22.79 -5.19 -6.97
CA ILE A 267 24.10 -5.60 -7.49
C ILE A 267 25.17 -4.58 -7.07
N THR A 268 26.30 -5.06 -6.58
CA THR A 268 27.47 -4.22 -6.24
C THR A 268 28.37 -4.05 -7.47
N ILE A 269 29.26 -3.04 -7.42
CA ILE A 269 30.25 -2.81 -8.46
C ILE A 269 31.16 -4.03 -8.63
N ALA A 270 31.56 -4.66 -7.53
CA ALA A 270 32.36 -5.87 -7.56
C ALA A 270 31.62 -7.03 -8.28
N GLN A 271 30.36 -7.27 -7.92
CA GLN A 271 29.52 -8.29 -8.56
C GLN A 271 29.28 -7.98 -10.06
N ALA A 272 29.05 -6.70 -10.40
CA ALA A 272 28.88 -6.29 -11.79
C ALA A 272 30.13 -6.59 -12.63
N ARG A 273 31.34 -6.40 -12.05
CA ARG A 273 32.61 -6.71 -12.69
C ARG A 273 32.78 -8.22 -12.93
N GLU A 274 32.23 -9.07 -12.06
CA GLU A 274 32.28 -10.52 -12.21
C GLU A 274 31.22 -11.05 -13.20
N SER A 275 30.02 -10.50 -13.19
CA SER A 275 28.88 -11.02 -13.95
C SER A 275 28.70 -10.42 -15.35
N SER A 276 29.20 -9.18 -15.61
CA SER A 276 29.05 -8.50 -16.88
C SER A 276 30.35 -8.46 -17.67
N THR A 277 30.36 -9.13 -18.81
CA THR A 277 31.53 -9.12 -19.75
C THR A 277 31.84 -7.71 -20.24
N ASP A 278 30.81 -6.93 -20.62
CA ASP A 278 30.97 -5.57 -21.15
C ASP A 278 31.52 -4.61 -20.09
N PHE A 279 31.06 -4.73 -18.84
CA PHE A 279 31.55 -3.92 -17.73
C PHE A 279 32.99 -4.27 -17.38
N LYS A 280 33.33 -5.56 -17.40
CA LYS A 280 34.71 -6.05 -17.18
C LYS A 280 35.66 -5.58 -18.27
N GLU A 281 35.27 -5.69 -19.54
CA GLU A 281 36.08 -5.21 -20.67
C GLU A 281 36.32 -3.69 -20.62
N GLU A 282 35.32 -2.91 -20.28
CA GLU A 282 35.45 -1.46 -20.10
C GLU A 282 36.44 -1.13 -18.97
N TYR A 283 36.33 -1.84 -17.84
CA TYR A 283 37.24 -1.70 -16.71
C TYR A 283 38.70 -2.03 -17.08
N GLU A 284 38.91 -3.08 -17.87
CA GLU A 284 40.24 -3.54 -18.24
C GLU A 284 40.89 -2.67 -19.34
N LYS A 285 40.10 -2.23 -20.32
CA LYS A 285 40.61 -1.56 -21.54
C LYS A 285 40.67 -0.02 -21.42
N ASN A 286 39.85 0.59 -20.58
CA ASN A 286 39.76 2.06 -20.46
C ASN A 286 40.32 2.54 -19.11
N PRO A 287 41.53 3.15 -19.09
CA PRO A 287 42.17 3.61 -17.85
C PRO A 287 41.33 4.65 -17.09
N MET A 288 40.55 5.49 -17.79
CA MET A 288 39.69 6.51 -17.15
C MET A 288 38.47 5.85 -16.52
N SER A 289 37.82 4.94 -17.23
CA SER A 289 36.70 4.16 -16.68
C SER A 289 37.12 3.33 -15.48
N ARG A 290 38.30 2.69 -15.54
CA ARG A 290 38.88 1.97 -14.42
C ARG A 290 38.99 2.84 -13.17
N ARG A 291 39.60 4.05 -13.34
CA ARG A 291 39.77 4.99 -12.23
C ARG A 291 38.43 5.42 -11.64
N VAL A 292 37.42 5.70 -12.49
CA VAL A 292 36.08 6.04 -12.05
C VAL A 292 35.45 4.88 -11.27
N ILE A 293 35.58 3.66 -11.75
CA ILE A 293 35.01 2.46 -11.10
C ILE A 293 35.67 2.20 -9.76
N ASP A 294 37.02 2.29 -9.69
CA ASP A 294 37.76 2.09 -8.44
C ASP A 294 37.38 3.11 -7.35
N GLU A 295 37.18 4.38 -7.72
CA GLU A 295 36.74 5.41 -6.77
C GLU A 295 35.24 5.25 -6.42
N ALA A 296 34.41 4.82 -7.38
CA ALA A 296 33.00 4.56 -7.14
C ALA A 296 32.78 3.36 -6.19
N GLU A 297 33.61 2.32 -6.30
CA GLU A 297 33.58 1.14 -5.42
C GLU A 297 33.87 1.52 -3.95
N LYS A 298 34.76 2.51 -3.72
CA LYS A 298 35.04 3.04 -2.38
C LYS A 298 33.88 3.80 -1.78
N LEU A 299 33.07 4.46 -2.63
CA LEU A 299 31.90 5.25 -2.19
C LEU A 299 30.60 4.46 -2.16
N GLU A 300 30.59 3.26 -2.77
CA GLU A 300 29.40 2.42 -2.78
C GLU A 300 28.97 2.06 -1.35
N GLY A 301 27.67 2.13 -1.09
CA GLY A 301 27.08 1.82 0.21
C GLY A 301 27.10 2.98 1.23
N HIS A 302 27.87 4.05 0.99
CA HIS A 302 27.90 5.21 1.88
C HIS A 302 26.63 6.04 1.78
N ALA A 303 26.20 6.64 2.90
CA ALA A 303 25.06 7.55 2.93
C ALA A 303 25.39 8.84 2.14
N ARG A 304 24.45 9.25 1.28
CA ARG A 304 24.58 10.44 0.44
C ARG A 304 23.73 11.60 0.95
N HIS A 305 22.50 11.32 1.30
CA HIS A 305 21.54 12.30 1.81
C HIS A 305 20.57 11.63 2.78
N ALA A 306 20.01 12.44 3.67
CA ALA A 306 18.91 12.06 4.52
C ALA A 306 17.58 12.43 3.85
N GLY A 307 16.60 11.59 4.06
CA GLY A 307 15.21 11.81 3.68
C GLY A 307 14.28 11.39 4.81
N VAL A 308 12.99 11.48 4.59
CA VAL A 308 11.97 11.01 5.53
C VAL A 308 11.38 9.71 5.00
N HIS A 309 11.13 8.75 5.87
CA HIS A 309 10.48 7.49 5.51
C HIS A 309 9.08 7.78 4.95
N ALA A 310 8.75 7.14 3.84
CA ALA A 310 7.49 7.43 3.13
C ALA A 310 6.23 7.07 3.95
N ALA A 311 6.35 6.12 4.89
CA ALA A 311 5.21 5.55 5.60
C ALA A 311 5.42 5.44 7.11
N GLY A 312 6.66 5.19 7.58
CA GLY A 312 6.95 4.87 8.97
C GLY A 312 6.92 6.06 9.90
N VAL A 313 6.19 5.90 10.99
CA VAL A 313 6.21 6.81 12.14
C VAL A 313 6.48 6.01 13.41
N VAL A 314 7.09 6.64 14.39
CA VAL A 314 7.21 6.10 15.76
C VAL A 314 6.22 6.81 16.67
N VAL A 315 5.61 6.04 17.56
CA VAL A 315 4.67 6.52 18.58
C VAL A 315 5.15 6.06 19.94
N ALA A 316 5.20 6.97 20.91
CA ALA A 316 5.64 6.66 22.28
C ALA A 316 4.68 7.25 23.32
N THR A 317 4.80 6.79 24.57
CA THR A 317 4.04 7.32 25.73
C THR A 317 4.73 8.46 26.46
N GLN A 318 5.95 8.77 26.09
CA GLN A 318 6.77 9.83 26.69
C GLN A 318 7.45 10.66 25.61
N PRO A 319 7.97 11.85 25.93
CA PRO A 319 8.66 12.70 24.98
C PRO A 319 9.77 11.96 24.22
N LEU A 320 9.68 11.95 22.89
CA LEU A 320 10.59 11.17 22.03
C LEU A 320 12.04 11.62 22.12
N ASP A 321 12.31 12.90 22.46
CA ASP A 321 13.66 13.45 22.66
C ASP A 321 14.36 12.90 23.88
N THR A 322 13.64 12.25 24.79
CA THR A 322 14.22 11.49 25.91
C THR A 322 14.68 10.09 25.52
N ILE A 323 14.25 9.59 24.35
CA ILE A 323 14.53 8.23 23.85
C ILE A 323 15.50 8.28 22.68
N VAL A 324 15.22 9.13 21.68
CA VAL A 324 15.97 9.23 20.42
C VAL A 324 16.24 10.69 20.07
N PRO A 325 17.38 11.01 19.46
CA PRO A 325 17.62 12.35 18.96
C PRO A 325 16.65 12.69 17.81
N LEU A 326 16.11 13.90 17.83
CA LEU A 326 15.19 14.41 16.83
C LEU A 326 15.84 15.49 15.96
N CYS A 327 15.34 15.64 14.73
CA CYS A 327 15.75 16.71 13.82
C CYS A 327 14.53 17.19 12.99
N ARG A 328 14.76 18.25 12.20
CA ARG A 328 13.89 18.69 11.12
C ARG A 328 14.60 18.50 9.80
N VAL A 329 13.88 18.01 8.81
CA VAL A 329 14.37 17.89 7.43
C VAL A 329 13.88 19.08 6.62
N SER A 330 14.74 19.63 5.75
CA SER A 330 14.41 20.80 4.94
C SER A 330 13.09 20.62 4.17
N GLY A 331 12.18 21.59 4.32
CA GLY A 331 10.85 21.55 3.71
C GLY A 331 9.79 20.76 4.49
N ASN A 332 10.13 20.29 5.70
CA ASN A 332 9.19 19.61 6.60
C ASN A 332 9.37 20.14 8.03
N ASP A 333 8.32 20.73 8.59
CA ASP A 333 8.32 21.27 9.95
C ASP A 333 8.08 20.18 11.04
N GLU A 334 7.85 18.95 10.62
CA GLU A 334 7.57 17.84 11.51
C GLU A 334 8.83 17.29 12.19
N ALA A 335 8.66 16.75 13.39
CA ALA A 335 9.74 16.04 14.09
C ALA A 335 10.09 14.74 13.33
N VAL A 336 11.40 14.54 13.12
CA VAL A 336 11.96 13.36 12.45
C VAL A 336 13.02 12.77 13.37
N THR A 337 13.04 11.45 13.54
CA THR A 337 14.12 10.78 14.29
C THR A 337 15.43 10.91 13.52
N GLN A 338 16.56 11.03 14.25
CA GLN A 338 17.88 10.99 13.61
C GLN A 338 18.41 9.56 13.42
N TRP A 339 17.70 8.56 13.93
CA TRP A 339 17.99 7.15 13.74
C TRP A 339 16.99 6.52 12.79
N ASP A 340 17.46 5.56 12.00
CA ASP A 340 16.62 4.81 11.05
C ASP A 340 15.69 3.82 11.77
N GLY A 341 14.74 3.26 11.03
CA GLY A 341 13.72 2.36 11.57
C GLY A 341 14.29 1.22 12.42
N PRO A 342 15.22 0.41 11.89
CA PRO A 342 15.83 -0.68 12.65
C PRO A 342 16.53 -0.23 13.95
N THR A 343 17.10 0.96 13.97
CA THR A 343 17.74 1.52 15.17
C THR A 343 16.69 2.00 16.19
N CYS A 344 15.61 2.63 15.71
CA CYS A 344 14.48 3.01 16.56
C CYS A 344 13.81 1.78 17.22
N GLU A 345 13.62 0.70 16.48
CA GLU A 345 13.09 -0.56 17.02
C GLU A 345 14.03 -1.17 18.07
N ARG A 346 15.34 -1.13 17.85
CA ARG A 346 16.32 -1.64 18.82
C ARG A 346 16.32 -0.90 20.16
N VAL A 347 15.95 0.37 20.19
CA VAL A 347 15.78 1.13 21.44
C VAL A 347 14.34 1.06 21.98
N GLY A 348 13.56 0.08 21.51
CA GLY A 348 12.24 -0.22 22.04
C GLY A 348 11.09 0.65 21.57
N LEU A 349 11.29 1.50 20.54
CA LEU A 349 10.21 2.26 19.93
C LEU A 349 9.39 1.38 19.01
N LEU A 350 8.07 1.57 19.03
CA LEU A 350 7.15 0.91 18.13
C LEU A 350 7.03 1.71 16.82
N LYS A 351 7.40 1.06 15.71
CA LYS A 351 7.18 1.59 14.37
C LYS A 351 5.77 1.23 13.89
N MET A 352 5.10 2.17 13.28
CA MET A 352 3.82 1.98 12.60
C MET A 352 3.95 2.46 11.16
N ASP A 353 3.56 1.63 10.20
CA ASP A 353 3.65 1.95 8.77
C ASP A 353 2.28 2.34 8.21
N PHE A 354 2.14 3.62 7.86
CA PHE A 354 0.98 4.21 7.19
C PHE A 354 1.28 4.30 5.68
N LEU A 355 0.96 3.26 4.95
CA LEU A 355 1.28 3.17 3.52
C LEU A 355 0.15 3.79 2.68
N GLY A 356 0.49 4.71 1.78
CA GLY A 356 -0.49 5.26 0.83
C GLY A 356 -0.72 4.30 -0.33
N LEU A 357 -1.91 3.73 -0.45
CA LEU A 357 -2.30 2.88 -1.58
C LEU A 357 -3.33 3.60 -2.45
N ARG A 358 -2.91 3.97 -3.68
CA ARG A 358 -3.76 4.70 -4.64
C ARG A 358 -5.03 3.92 -5.01
N THR A 359 -4.95 2.61 -5.08
CA THR A 359 -6.10 1.76 -5.37
C THR A 359 -7.24 1.97 -4.39
N LEU A 360 -6.94 2.16 -3.09
CA LEU A 360 -7.97 2.48 -2.10
C LEU A 360 -8.62 3.84 -2.37
N SER A 361 -7.86 4.82 -2.90
CA SER A 361 -8.44 6.09 -3.35
C SER A 361 -9.34 5.92 -4.58
N THR A 362 -9.00 4.99 -5.48
CA THR A 362 -9.83 4.67 -6.64
C THR A 362 -11.12 4.01 -6.22
N LEU A 363 -11.08 3.06 -5.27
CA LEU A 363 -12.27 2.41 -4.72
C LEU A 363 -13.21 3.44 -4.08
N GLU A 364 -12.67 4.35 -3.25
CA GLU A 364 -13.48 5.35 -2.56
C GLU A 364 -14.11 6.35 -3.54
N LEU A 365 -13.33 6.89 -4.48
CA LEU A 365 -13.89 7.78 -5.51
C LEU A 365 -14.94 7.08 -6.38
N SER A 366 -14.76 5.78 -6.65
CA SER A 366 -15.75 5.01 -7.40
C SER A 366 -17.07 4.91 -6.64
N ARG A 367 -17.02 4.63 -5.34
CA ARG A 367 -18.20 4.60 -4.46
C ARG A 367 -18.88 5.96 -4.41
N GLU A 368 -18.11 7.04 -4.17
CA GLU A 368 -18.59 8.43 -4.20
C GLU A 368 -19.33 8.72 -5.53
N LEU A 369 -18.74 8.36 -6.66
CA LEU A 369 -19.35 8.56 -7.98
C LEU A 369 -20.63 7.74 -8.16
N VAL A 370 -20.70 6.51 -7.66
CA VAL A 370 -21.92 5.70 -7.69
C VAL A 370 -23.02 6.36 -6.88
N GLU A 371 -22.75 6.72 -5.62
CA GLU A 371 -23.74 7.31 -4.70
C GLU A 371 -24.25 8.70 -5.17
N VAL A 372 -23.43 9.46 -5.89
CA VAL A 372 -23.82 10.76 -6.45
C VAL A 372 -24.63 10.64 -7.76
N THR A 373 -24.42 9.57 -8.51
CA THR A 373 -25.00 9.44 -9.86
C THR A 373 -26.14 8.44 -9.97
N LEU A 374 -26.32 7.58 -8.98
CA LEU A 374 -27.37 6.56 -8.94
C LEU A 374 -28.13 6.66 -7.62
N ASP A 375 -29.44 6.40 -7.65
CA ASP A 375 -30.20 6.23 -6.42
C ASP A 375 -30.03 4.83 -5.82
N GLU A 376 -30.50 4.62 -4.59
CA GLU A 376 -30.35 3.37 -3.88
C GLU A 376 -30.96 2.18 -4.63
N SER A 377 -32.12 2.39 -5.27
CA SER A 377 -32.80 1.34 -6.03
C SER A 377 -32.03 0.95 -7.28
N GLU A 378 -31.39 1.91 -7.94
CA GLU A 378 -30.54 1.68 -9.12
C GLU A 378 -29.25 0.95 -8.74
N ILE A 379 -28.66 1.26 -7.55
CA ILE A 379 -27.50 0.57 -7.02
C ILE A 379 -27.80 -0.92 -6.78
N TRP A 380 -28.94 -1.22 -6.15
CA TRP A 380 -29.36 -2.59 -5.91
C TRP A 380 -29.69 -3.32 -7.23
N ALA A 381 -30.39 -2.66 -8.13
CA ALA A 381 -30.73 -3.23 -9.45
C ALA A 381 -29.50 -3.55 -10.30
N ALA A 382 -28.41 -2.77 -10.17
CA ALA A 382 -27.17 -3.00 -10.89
C ALA A 382 -26.56 -4.37 -10.61
N VAL A 383 -26.67 -4.86 -9.37
CA VAL A 383 -26.17 -6.19 -8.96
C VAL A 383 -27.23 -7.30 -9.07
N GLY A 384 -28.42 -6.98 -9.62
CA GLY A 384 -29.52 -7.94 -9.80
C GLY A 384 -30.29 -8.29 -8.53
N HIS A 385 -30.23 -7.43 -7.49
CA HIS A 385 -30.90 -7.62 -6.21
C HIS A 385 -31.93 -6.52 -5.91
N ALA A 386 -32.84 -6.80 -4.99
CA ALA A 386 -33.71 -5.80 -4.41
C ALA A 386 -33.11 -5.26 -3.08
N PRO A 387 -33.52 -4.04 -2.65
CA PRO A 387 -33.07 -3.53 -1.34
C PRO A 387 -33.36 -4.50 -0.21
N GLY A 388 -32.31 -4.87 0.54
CA GLY A 388 -32.36 -5.82 1.64
C GLY A 388 -32.05 -7.28 1.29
N ASP A 389 -31.82 -7.61 0.03
CA ASP A 389 -31.44 -8.96 -0.43
C ASP A 389 -29.93 -9.22 -0.21
N GLY A 390 -29.44 -9.06 0.99
CA GLY A 390 -28.05 -9.28 1.34
C GLY A 390 -27.29 -7.99 1.74
N PRO A 391 -25.97 -8.00 1.75
CA PRO A 391 -25.18 -6.81 2.08
C PRO A 391 -25.33 -5.74 1.01
N TYR A 392 -25.25 -4.48 1.43
CA TYR A 392 -25.32 -3.33 0.51
C TYR A 392 -24.24 -3.45 -0.58
N PRO A 393 -24.57 -3.25 -1.87
CA PRO A 393 -23.64 -3.49 -2.98
C PRO A 393 -22.34 -2.71 -2.94
N LEU A 394 -22.31 -1.56 -2.25
CA LEU A 394 -21.13 -0.75 -2.04
C LEU A 394 -20.42 -1.01 -0.69
N ASP A 395 -20.92 -1.92 0.14
CA ASP A 395 -20.17 -2.45 1.28
C ASP A 395 -19.14 -3.48 0.79
N LEU A 396 -18.02 -2.97 0.30
CA LEU A 396 -16.96 -3.80 -0.30
C LEU A 396 -16.31 -4.77 0.68
N ASP A 397 -16.54 -4.59 1.98
CA ASP A 397 -16.04 -5.49 3.02
C ASP A 397 -16.88 -6.78 3.13
N ARG A 398 -18.07 -6.80 2.53
CA ARG A 398 -19.05 -7.89 2.63
C ARG A 398 -19.56 -8.43 1.30
N VAL A 399 -18.96 -8.01 0.16
CA VAL A 399 -19.32 -8.56 -1.15
C VAL A 399 -19.02 -10.07 -1.22
N PRO A 400 -19.85 -10.87 -1.93
CA PRO A 400 -19.59 -12.30 -2.11
C PRO A 400 -18.37 -12.53 -3.01
N TRP A 401 -17.46 -13.44 -2.59
CA TRP A 401 -16.20 -13.72 -3.29
C TRP A 401 -16.33 -14.73 -4.45
N ASP A 402 -17.50 -15.26 -4.69
CA ASP A 402 -17.81 -16.31 -5.66
C ASP A 402 -18.70 -15.84 -6.83
N ASN A 403 -18.90 -14.53 -6.96
CA ASN A 403 -19.71 -13.97 -8.06
C ASN A 403 -19.07 -14.27 -9.41
N GLN A 404 -19.77 -15.06 -10.22
CA GLN A 404 -19.22 -15.58 -11.47
C GLN A 404 -19.02 -14.49 -12.53
N GLN A 405 -19.82 -13.44 -12.54
CA GLN A 405 -19.68 -12.32 -13.48
C GLN A 405 -18.41 -11.51 -13.18
N VAL A 406 -18.07 -11.35 -11.91
CA VAL A 406 -16.79 -10.73 -11.50
C VAL A 406 -15.61 -11.63 -11.89
N LEU A 407 -15.72 -12.95 -11.67
CA LEU A 407 -14.69 -13.90 -12.08
C LEU A 407 -14.55 -13.99 -13.61
N ASP A 408 -15.62 -13.81 -14.38
CA ASP A 408 -15.57 -13.75 -15.84
C ASP A 408 -14.73 -12.58 -16.37
N LEU A 409 -14.73 -11.44 -15.68
CA LEU A 409 -13.84 -10.31 -16.00
C LEU A 409 -12.36 -10.74 -15.95
N PHE A 410 -11.97 -11.52 -14.92
CA PHE A 410 -10.63 -12.07 -14.83
C PHE A 410 -10.36 -13.13 -15.91
N ARG A 411 -11.31 -14.03 -16.19
CA ARG A 411 -11.18 -15.08 -17.23
C ARG A 411 -10.95 -14.48 -18.62
N ARG A 412 -11.61 -13.39 -18.96
CA ARG A 412 -11.41 -12.67 -20.22
C ARG A 412 -10.11 -11.87 -20.24
N GLY A 413 -9.51 -11.60 -19.08
CA GLY A 413 -8.35 -10.73 -18.95
C GLY A 413 -8.68 -9.25 -19.17
N ASP A 414 -9.94 -8.83 -18.94
CA ASP A 414 -10.41 -7.45 -19.06
C ASP A 414 -10.03 -6.63 -17.80
N THR A 415 -8.79 -6.81 -17.35
CA THR A 415 -8.30 -6.39 -16.06
C THR A 415 -7.48 -5.09 -16.07
N SER A 416 -7.70 -4.21 -17.08
CA SER A 416 -7.19 -2.83 -17.03
C SER A 416 -7.76 -2.11 -15.82
N GLY A 417 -6.89 -1.45 -15.07
CA GLY A 417 -7.26 -0.76 -13.83
C GLY A 417 -7.51 -1.69 -12.64
N ILE A 418 -7.49 -3.01 -12.81
CA ILE A 418 -7.65 -3.97 -11.70
C ILE A 418 -6.33 -4.11 -10.94
N PHE A 419 -6.38 -3.86 -9.66
CA PHE A 419 -5.21 -3.91 -8.78
C PHE A 419 -4.42 -5.22 -8.93
N GLN A 420 -3.11 -5.11 -9.16
CA GLN A 420 -2.16 -6.22 -9.34
C GLN A 420 -2.37 -7.11 -10.59
N PHE A 421 -3.47 -6.99 -11.34
CA PHE A 421 -3.81 -7.90 -12.43
C PHE A 421 -3.80 -7.25 -13.83
N GLU A 422 -3.27 -6.03 -13.98
CA GLU A 422 -3.35 -5.29 -15.24
C GLU A 422 -2.20 -5.52 -16.23
N SER A 423 -1.06 -6.10 -15.80
CA SER A 423 0.09 -6.31 -16.70
C SER A 423 -0.24 -7.32 -17.80
N THR A 424 0.35 -7.15 -19.00
CA THR A 424 0.10 -8.03 -20.16
C THR A 424 0.33 -9.50 -19.83
N GLY A 425 1.41 -9.82 -19.11
CA GLY A 425 1.70 -11.20 -18.73
C GLY A 425 0.71 -11.76 -17.71
N MET A 426 0.26 -10.95 -16.74
CA MET A 426 -0.78 -11.36 -15.80
C MET A 426 -2.13 -11.59 -16.48
N ARG A 427 -2.51 -10.74 -17.43
CA ARG A 427 -3.73 -10.94 -18.24
C ARG A 427 -3.68 -12.23 -19.04
N GLN A 428 -2.50 -12.56 -19.61
CA GLN A 428 -2.32 -13.84 -20.31
C GLN A 428 -2.46 -15.01 -19.34
N LEU A 429 -1.83 -14.94 -18.17
CA LEU A 429 -1.93 -15.95 -17.12
C LEU A 429 -3.40 -16.19 -16.72
N LEU A 430 -4.17 -15.12 -16.49
CA LEU A 430 -5.60 -15.24 -16.14
C LEU A 430 -6.41 -15.97 -17.22
N ARG A 431 -6.16 -15.67 -18.49
CA ARG A 431 -6.83 -16.38 -19.61
C ARG A 431 -6.45 -17.86 -19.66
N GLU A 432 -5.30 -18.23 -19.20
CA GLU A 432 -4.84 -19.62 -19.16
C GLU A 432 -5.31 -20.35 -17.89
N ILE A 433 -5.26 -19.69 -16.72
CA ILE A 433 -5.76 -20.26 -15.45
C ILE A 433 -7.28 -20.43 -15.48
N GLN A 434 -8.02 -19.48 -16.11
CA GLN A 434 -9.48 -19.46 -16.08
C GLN A 434 -10.02 -19.50 -14.65
N PRO A 435 -9.79 -18.46 -13.82
CA PRO A 435 -10.13 -18.49 -12.40
C PRO A 435 -11.64 -18.66 -12.19
N ASP A 436 -12.02 -19.57 -11.32
CA ASP A 436 -13.41 -19.88 -10.96
C ASP A 436 -13.71 -19.65 -9.47
N ARG A 437 -12.70 -19.23 -8.72
CA ARG A 437 -12.76 -18.92 -7.29
C ARG A 437 -11.66 -17.91 -6.90
N LEU A 438 -11.81 -17.27 -5.74
CA LEU A 438 -10.84 -16.27 -5.27
C LEU A 438 -9.44 -16.87 -5.02
N GLU A 439 -9.35 -18.12 -4.61
CA GLU A 439 -8.10 -18.85 -4.36
C GLU A 439 -7.21 -18.92 -5.61
N ASP A 440 -7.80 -18.97 -6.80
CA ASP A 440 -7.02 -18.91 -8.04
C ASP A 440 -6.35 -17.53 -8.25
N LEU A 441 -7.00 -16.45 -7.81
CA LEU A 441 -6.42 -15.11 -7.84
C LEU A 441 -5.30 -14.98 -6.78
N ILE A 442 -5.50 -15.58 -5.60
CA ILE A 442 -4.49 -15.65 -4.55
C ILE A 442 -3.26 -16.40 -5.07
N ALA A 443 -3.46 -17.54 -5.75
CA ALA A 443 -2.39 -18.32 -6.34
C ALA A 443 -1.69 -17.58 -7.49
N ALA A 444 -2.44 -16.90 -8.37
CA ALA A 444 -1.87 -16.13 -9.47
C ALA A 444 -0.93 -15.02 -8.97
N ASN A 445 -1.31 -14.28 -7.92
CA ASN A 445 -0.44 -13.28 -7.29
C ASN A 445 0.85 -13.88 -6.72
N ALA A 446 0.77 -15.08 -6.16
CA ALA A 446 1.91 -15.77 -5.57
C ALA A 446 2.85 -16.36 -6.62
N LEU A 447 2.31 -16.89 -7.72
CA LEU A 447 3.04 -17.58 -8.78
C LEU A 447 3.69 -16.61 -9.78
N TYR A 448 3.03 -15.48 -10.10
CA TYR A 448 3.53 -14.56 -11.13
C TYR A 448 4.68 -13.69 -10.62
N ARG A 449 5.81 -14.31 -10.34
CA ARG A 449 7.06 -13.70 -9.86
C ARG A 449 8.26 -14.50 -10.34
N PRO A 450 9.44 -13.87 -10.52
CA PRO A 450 10.67 -14.60 -10.81
C PRO A 450 10.91 -15.74 -9.82
N GLY A 451 11.15 -16.93 -10.33
CA GLY A 451 11.27 -18.18 -9.58
C GLY A 451 10.01 -19.05 -9.64
N PRO A 452 8.91 -18.70 -8.93
CA PRO A 452 7.67 -19.49 -8.97
C PRO A 452 6.98 -19.55 -10.35
N MET A 453 7.28 -18.64 -11.26
CA MET A 453 6.71 -18.63 -12.62
C MET A 453 6.94 -19.94 -13.37
N ASP A 454 8.01 -20.66 -13.09
CA ASP A 454 8.31 -21.95 -13.71
C ASP A 454 7.28 -23.04 -13.37
N LEU A 455 6.50 -22.87 -12.29
CA LEU A 455 5.45 -23.78 -11.85
C LEU A 455 4.08 -23.52 -12.53
N ILE A 456 3.93 -22.38 -13.20
CA ILE A 456 2.65 -21.96 -13.81
C ILE A 456 2.13 -22.98 -14.84
N PRO A 457 2.93 -23.51 -15.78
CA PRO A 457 2.43 -24.47 -16.74
C PRO A 457 1.89 -25.74 -16.08
N GLU A 458 2.55 -26.22 -15.03
CA GLU A 458 2.11 -27.40 -14.28
C GLU A 458 0.83 -27.11 -13.47
N TYR A 459 0.74 -25.95 -12.82
CA TYR A 459 -0.46 -25.51 -12.12
C TYR A 459 -1.67 -25.50 -13.05
N ILE A 460 -1.56 -24.85 -14.22
CA ILE A 460 -2.62 -24.78 -15.22
C ILE A 460 -3.00 -26.19 -15.73
N ALA A 461 -2.02 -27.02 -16.04
CA ALA A 461 -2.28 -28.36 -16.55
C ALA A 461 -3.03 -29.25 -15.54
N ARG A 462 -2.66 -29.15 -14.25
CA ARG A 462 -3.35 -29.87 -13.16
C ARG A 462 -4.75 -29.30 -12.88
N LYS A 463 -4.90 -27.98 -12.83
CA LYS A 463 -6.21 -27.33 -12.67
C LYS A 463 -7.20 -27.78 -13.74
N HIS A 464 -6.76 -27.88 -14.97
CA HIS A 464 -7.60 -28.29 -16.10
C HIS A 464 -7.68 -29.81 -16.31
N GLY A 465 -7.15 -30.62 -15.41
CA GLY A 465 -7.18 -32.08 -15.49
C GLY A 465 -6.33 -32.67 -16.62
N LYS A 466 -5.42 -31.87 -17.23
CA LYS A 466 -4.49 -32.35 -18.28
C LYS A 466 -3.34 -33.15 -17.71
N LEU A 467 -2.96 -32.89 -16.47
CA LEU A 467 -2.01 -33.66 -15.68
C LEU A 467 -2.68 -34.13 -14.39
N PRO A 468 -2.37 -35.33 -13.91
CA PRO A 468 -2.89 -35.80 -12.63
C PRO A 468 -2.26 -35.01 -11.48
N VAL A 469 -3.03 -34.74 -10.44
CA VAL A 469 -2.49 -34.23 -9.17
C VAL A 469 -1.77 -35.42 -8.49
N PRO A 470 -0.51 -35.25 -8.08
CA PRO A 470 0.22 -36.32 -7.41
C PRO A 470 -0.41 -36.65 -6.06
N ASN A 471 -0.44 -37.93 -5.72
CA ASN A 471 -0.83 -38.39 -4.39
C ASN A 471 0.45 -38.73 -3.64
N VAL A 472 0.92 -37.84 -2.78
CA VAL A 472 2.22 -37.94 -2.08
C VAL A 472 2.02 -38.57 -0.70
N HIS A 473 1.15 -37.99 0.12
CA HIS A 473 0.80 -38.46 1.44
C HIS A 473 -0.48 -37.72 1.89
N PRO A 474 -1.43 -38.35 2.59
CA PRO A 474 -2.69 -37.71 2.97
C PRO A 474 -2.56 -36.30 3.61
N ILE A 475 -1.55 -36.13 4.47
CA ILE A 475 -1.27 -34.84 5.11
C ILE A 475 -0.75 -33.80 4.09
N VAL A 476 0.11 -34.19 3.17
CA VAL A 476 0.64 -33.30 2.12
C VAL A 476 -0.47 -32.90 1.16
N ASP A 477 -1.26 -33.90 0.75
CA ASP A 477 -2.35 -33.75 -0.22
C ASP A 477 -3.44 -32.83 0.35
N GLU A 478 -3.78 -32.96 1.66
CA GLU A 478 -4.70 -32.06 2.36
C GLU A 478 -4.28 -30.59 2.23
N PHE A 479 -3.03 -30.26 2.55
CA PHE A 479 -2.54 -28.87 2.53
C PHE A 479 -2.24 -28.33 1.15
N THR A 480 -2.10 -29.18 0.11
CA THR A 480 -1.83 -28.77 -1.26
C THR A 480 -3.02 -28.92 -2.20
N THR A 481 -4.16 -29.44 -1.75
CA THR A 481 -5.38 -29.61 -2.55
C THR A 481 -5.82 -28.32 -3.21
N GLU A 482 -5.83 -27.21 -2.50
CA GLU A 482 -6.20 -25.87 -3.02
C GLU A 482 -5.34 -25.46 -4.22
N THR A 483 -4.09 -25.87 -4.26
CA THR A 483 -3.09 -25.53 -5.27
C THR A 483 -2.72 -26.70 -6.17
N TYR A 484 -3.59 -27.68 -6.29
CA TYR A 484 -3.43 -28.86 -7.20
C TYR A 484 -2.14 -29.63 -6.95
N GLY A 485 -1.76 -29.83 -5.68
CA GLY A 485 -0.57 -30.59 -5.28
C GLY A 485 0.75 -29.80 -5.47
N ILE A 486 0.69 -28.49 -5.65
CA ILE A 486 1.88 -27.63 -5.78
C ILE A 486 2.03 -26.80 -4.50
N MET A 487 3.19 -26.80 -3.89
CA MET A 487 3.51 -25.88 -2.81
C MET A 487 3.68 -24.47 -3.39
N VAL A 488 2.82 -23.52 -2.99
CA VAL A 488 2.81 -22.11 -3.42
C VAL A 488 3.10 -21.19 -2.25
N TYR A 489 2.64 -21.55 -1.05
CA TYR A 489 2.67 -20.69 0.12
C TYR A 489 3.60 -21.19 1.22
N GLN A 490 4.18 -20.25 1.97
CA GLN A 490 4.97 -20.56 3.17
C GLN A 490 4.14 -21.32 4.20
N GLU A 491 2.88 -20.97 4.32
CA GLU A 491 1.90 -21.59 5.21
C GLU A 491 1.73 -23.07 4.91
N GLN A 492 1.68 -23.48 3.64
CA GLN A 492 1.63 -24.91 3.25
C GLN A 492 2.88 -25.65 3.70
N VAL A 493 4.05 -25.05 3.52
CA VAL A 493 5.32 -25.63 4.00
C VAL A 493 5.30 -25.79 5.51
N MET A 494 4.84 -24.77 6.24
CA MET A 494 4.72 -24.85 7.70
C MET A 494 3.78 -25.97 8.15
N GLN A 495 2.62 -26.09 7.50
CA GLN A 495 1.63 -27.12 7.81
C GLN A 495 2.14 -28.55 7.50
N ILE A 496 2.84 -28.73 6.38
CA ILE A 496 3.44 -30.02 6.01
C ILE A 496 4.55 -30.39 7.00
N VAL A 497 5.45 -29.47 7.30
CA VAL A 497 6.55 -29.70 8.25
C VAL A 497 6.01 -30.01 9.65
N HIS A 498 4.93 -29.34 10.05
CA HIS A 498 4.25 -29.61 11.32
C HIS A 498 3.47 -30.93 11.27
N GLY A 499 2.56 -31.05 10.31
CA GLY A 499 1.62 -32.18 10.25
C GLY A 499 2.28 -33.50 9.95
N LEU A 500 3.30 -33.55 9.09
CA LEU A 500 4.00 -34.76 8.71
C LEU A 500 5.27 -34.99 9.55
N GLY A 501 6.04 -33.93 9.79
CA GLY A 501 7.33 -33.98 10.46
C GLY A 501 7.28 -33.86 11.99
N ASP A 502 6.11 -33.67 12.61
CA ASP A 502 5.91 -33.39 14.06
C ASP A 502 6.73 -32.20 14.58
N ILE A 503 7.17 -31.32 13.70
CA ILE A 503 7.90 -30.10 14.07
C ILE A 503 6.89 -28.99 14.43
N PRO A 504 6.98 -28.38 15.60
CA PRO A 504 6.05 -27.29 15.98
C PRO A 504 6.01 -26.17 14.93
N LEU A 505 4.82 -25.58 14.67
CA LEU A 505 4.62 -24.53 13.64
C LEU A 505 5.63 -23.38 13.75
N ARG A 506 5.99 -22.99 14.97
CA ARG A 506 7.03 -22.00 15.25
C ARG A 506 8.38 -22.40 14.67
N GLN A 507 8.81 -23.64 14.91
CA GLN A 507 10.09 -24.14 14.39
C GLN A 507 10.03 -24.30 12.88
N ALA A 508 8.88 -24.66 12.31
CA ALA A 508 8.65 -24.66 10.86
C ALA A 508 8.83 -23.26 10.27
N TYR A 509 8.33 -22.20 10.93
CA TYR A 509 8.59 -20.82 10.49
C TYR A 509 10.07 -20.43 10.61
N THR A 510 10.73 -20.83 11.69
CA THR A 510 12.17 -20.61 11.88
C THR A 510 12.98 -21.30 10.77
N LEU A 511 12.57 -22.52 10.36
CA LEU A 511 13.17 -23.24 9.24
C LEU A 511 13.05 -22.44 7.93
N ILE A 512 11.88 -21.90 7.60
CA ILE A 512 11.71 -21.05 6.39
C ILE A 512 12.66 -19.85 6.41
N LYS A 513 12.77 -19.17 7.56
CA LYS A 513 13.75 -18.08 7.72
C LYS A 513 15.20 -18.54 7.59
N ALA A 514 15.52 -19.72 8.11
CA ALA A 514 16.86 -20.32 8.01
C ALA A 514 17.23 -20.67 6.58
N ILE A 515 16.29 -21.22 5.80
CA ILE A 515 16.47 -21.52 4.37
C ILE A 515 16.77 -20.24 3.59
N SER A 516 15.95 -19.19 3.77
CA SER A 516 16.15 -17.89 3.13
C SER A 516 17.50 -17.25 3.49
N LYS A 517 18.00 -17.48 4.72
CA LYS A 517 19.29 -16.95 5.22
C LYS A 517 20.44 -17.95 5.07
N LYS A 518 20.22 -19.11 4.47
CA LYS A 518 21.21 -20.20 4.26
C LYS A 518 21.91 -20.67 5.55
N LYS A 519 21.17 -20.80 6.65
CA LYS A 519 21.67 -21.27 7.96
C LYS A 519 21.68 -22.80 7.98
N VAL A 520 22.79 -23.40 7.60
CA VAL A 520 22.95 -24.86 7.41
C VAL A 520 22.62 -25.66 8.67
N ASP A 521 23.15 -25.27 9.84
CA ASP A 521 22.96 -26.00 11.09
C ASP A 521 21.47 -26.16 11.49
N VAL A 522 20.66 -25.11 11.27
CA VAL A 522 19.21 -25.13 11.55
C VAL A 522 18.47 -26.03 10.55
N ILE A 523 18.90 -26.00 9.29
CA ILE A 523 18.31 -26.81 8.22
C ILE A 523 18.57 -28.29 8.46
N ASP A 524 19.80 -28.67 8.78
CA ASP A 524 20.19 -30.07 9.01
C ASP A 524 19.49 -30.66 10.25
N SER A 525 19.37 -29.87 11.32
CA SER A 525 18.60 -30.27 12.50
C SER A 525 17.14 -30.52 12.17
N ALA A 526 16.51 -29.61 11.43
CA ALA A 526 15.11 -29.76 11.01
C ALA A 526 14.91 -30.94 10.04
N ARG A 527 15.87 -31.23 9.15
CA ARG A 527 15.86 -32.38 8.24
C ARG A 527 15.73 -33.68 9.00
N SER A 528 16.60 -33.87 9.98
CA SER A 528 16.60 -35.11 10.79
C SER A 528 15.28 -35.32 11.52
N GLY A 529 14.75 -34.27 12.16
CA GLY A 529 13.45 -34.32 12.83
C GLY A 529 12.29 -34.58 11.89
N PHE A 530 12.31 -33.95 10.69
CA PHE A 530 11.26 -34.17 9.69
C PHE A 530 11.20 -35.59 9.19
N ILE A 531 12.36 -36.18 8.86
CA ILE A 531 12.45 -37.57 8.36
C ILE A 531 11.96 -38.55 9.44
N GLU A 532 12.34 -38.33 10.71
CA GLU A 532 11.89 -39.16 11.82
C GLU A 532 10.36 -39.08 12.00
N GLY A 533 9.80 -37.87 12.04
CA GLY A 533 8.35 -37.64 12.16
C GLY A 533 7.57 -38.25 10.99
N ALA A 534 8.01 -38.00 9.76
CA ALA A 534 7.37 -38.53 8.56
C ALA A 534 7.39 -40.06 8.50
N SER A 535 8.52 -40.66 8.91
CA SER A 535 8.63 -42.13 9.01
C SER A 535 7.70 -42.71 10.08
N GLY A 536 7.50 -42.01 11.21
CA GLY A 536 6.54 -42.37 12.24
C GLY A 536 5.08 -42.34 11.75
N LYS A 537 4.78 -41.59 10.68
CA LYS A 537 3.46 -41.46 10.02
C LYS A 537 3.31 -42.32 8.76
N GLY A 538 4.28 -43.23 8.50
CA GLY A 538 4.20 -44.23 7.46
C GLY A 538 4.82 -43.87 6.14
N MET A 539 5.52 -42.73 6.01
CA MET A 539 6.29 -42.37 4.84
C MET A 539 7.66 -43.08 4.82
N GLY A 540 8.09 -43.58 3.68
CA GLY A 540 9.43 -44.16 3.54
C GLY A 540 10.53 -43.10 3.77
N LYS A 541 11.71 -43.52 4.28
CA LYS A 541 12.79 -42.57 4.56
C LYS A 541 13.28 -41.85 3.30
N ASP A 542 13.40 -42.56 2.20
CA ASP A 542 13.84 -41.99 0.93
C ASP A 542 12.81 -40.99 0.39
N GLU A 543 11.53 -41.34 0.50
CA GLU A 543 10.40 -40.43 0.15
C GLU A 543 10.38 -39.18 1.02
N ALA A 544 10.62 -39.32 2.32
CA ALA A 544 10.70 -38.20 3.26
C ALA A 544 11.89 -37.28 2.96
N GLU A 545 13.03 -37.85 2.58
CA GLU A 545 14.21 -37.10 2.14
C GLU A 545 13.94 -36.32 0.84
N GLU A 546 13.34 -36.96 -0.17
CA GLU A 546 12.95 -36.30 -1.43
C GLU A 546 11.96 -35.16 -1.19
N LEU A 547 10.96 -35.39 -0.33
CA LEU A 547 10.00 -34.34 0.04
C LEU A 547 10.69 -33.19 0.77
N PHE A 548 11.63 -33.47 1.68
CA PHE A 548 12.37 -32.41 2.37
C PHE A 548 13.23 -31.58 1.41
N GLU A 549 13.90 -32.22 0.44
CA GLU A 549 14.63 -31.51 -0.61
C GLU A 549 13.70 -30.61 -1.46
N LEU A 550 12.49 -31.10 -1.76
CA LEU A 550 11.48 -30.29 -2.45
C LEU A 550 11.05 -29.09 -1.58
N ILE A 551 10.87 -29.29 -0.28
CA ILE A 551 10.57 -28.22 0.69
C ILE A 551 11.71 -27.19 0.71
N LEU A 552 12.97 -27.61 0.75
CA LEU A 552 14.11 -26.70 0.73
C LEU A 552 14.16 -25.85 -0.53
N LYS A 553 13.97 -26.49 -1.68
CA LYS A 553 13.93 -25.80 -2.97
C LYS A 553 12.81 -24.76 -3.00
N PHE A 554 11.65 -25.12 -2.49
CA PHE A 554 10.45 -24.29 -2.53
C PHE A 554 10.44 -23.19 -1.45
N ALA A 555 10.88 -23.47 -0.22
CA ALA A 555 10.83 -22.52 0.89
C ALA A 555 11.61 -21.21 0.63
N GLY A 556 12.60 -21.25 -0.29
CA GLY A 556 13.29 -20.05 -0.80
C GLY A 556 12.40 -19.12 -1.65
N TYR A 557 11.33 -19.64 -2.22
CA TYR A 557 10.41 -18.94 -3.13
C TYR A 557 8.98 -18.83 -2.58
N GLY A 558 8.65 -19.54 -1.51
CA GLY A 558 7.31 -19.56 -0.92
C GLY A 558 6.77 -18.16 -0.61
N PHE A 559 5.52 -17.90 -1.00
CA PHE A 559 4.88 -16.61 -0.76
C PHE A 559 4.08 -16.61 0.56
N ASN A 560 3.95 -15.45 1.17
CA ASN A 560 3.06 -15.27 2.30
C ASN A 560 1.61 -15.31 1.80
N LYS A 561 0.85 -16.36 2.16
CA LYS A 561 -0.55 -16.52 1.76
C LYS A 561 -1.42 -15.38 2.27
N SER A 562 -1.19 -14.93 3.51
CA SER A 562 -1.94 -13.82 4.10
C SER A 562 -1.81 -12.54 3.27
N HIS A 563 -0.59 -12.20 2.83
CA HIS A 563 -0.36 -11.04 1.96
C HIS A 563 -1.06 -11.20 0.60
N SER A 564 -0.92 -12.37 -0.02
CA SER A 564 -1.57 -12.65 -1.31
C SER A 564 -3.09 -12.58 -1.22
N THR A 565 -3.67 -13.10 -0.13
CA THR A 565 -5.12 -13.08 0.12
C THR A 565 -5.63 -11.66 0.26
N GLY A 566 -5.00 -10.82 1.09
CA GLY A 566 -5.40 -9.42 1.25
C GLY A 566 -5.39 -8.66 -0.07
N TYR A 567 -4.36 -8.86 -0.89
CA TYR A 567 -4.24 -8.19 -2.19
C TYR A 567 -5.19 -8.76 -3.25
N ALA A 568 -5.49 -10.05 -3.23
CA ALA A 568 -6.51 -10.65 -4.11
C ALA A 568 -7.92 -10.14 -3.75
N ILE A 569 -8.22 -9.92 -2.47
CA ILE A 569 -9.48 -9.30 -2.03
C ILE A 569 -9.61 -7.87 -2.57
N ILE A 570 -8.57 -7.03 -2.43
CA ILE A 570 -8.59 -5.67 -2.99
C ILE A 570 -8.76 -5.73 -4.52
N ALA A 571 -8.07 -6.66 -5.21
CA ALA A 571 -8.25 -6.85 -6.65
C ALA A 571 -9.68 -7.23 -7.00
N TYR A 572 -10.29 -8.14 -6.23
CA TYR A 572 -11.68 -8.53 -6.42
C TYR A 572 -12.66 -7.38 -6.17
N GLN A 573 -12.43 -6.55 -5.15
CA GLN A 573 -13.22 -5.34 -4.89
C GLN A 573 -13.13 -4.34 -6.07
N THR A 574 -11.95 -4.18 -6.67
CA THR A 574 -11.80 -3.35 -7.87
C THR A 574 -12.55 -3.96 -9.07
N ALA A 575 -12.50 -5.28 -9.22
CA ALA A 575 -13.23 -5.99 -10.27
C ALA A 575 -14.75 -5.97 -10.04
N TRP A 576 -15.22 -6.04 -8.80
CA TRP A 576 -16.61 -5.87 -8.44
C TRP A 576 -17.16 -4.53 -8.93
N LEU A 577 -16.48 -3.43 -8.60
CA LEU A 577 -16.91 -2.10 -9.07
C LEU A 577 -16.81 -1.97 -10.59
N LYS A 578 -15.78 -2.53 -11.23
CA LYS A 578 -15.65 -2.51 -12.68
C LYS A 578 -16.74 -3.33 -13.36
N THR A 579 -17.20 -4.43 -12.76
CA THR A 579 -18.24 -5.29 -13.33
C THR A 579 -19.62 -4.63 -13.23
N TRP A 580 -19.96 -4.09 -12.05
CA TRP A 580 -21.32 -3.63 -11.75
C TRP A 580 -21.51 -2.13 -11.94
N PHE A 581 -20.43 -1.33 -11.81
CA PHE A 581 -20.45 0.14 -11.94
C PHE A 581 -19.30 0.63 -12.84
N PRO A 582 -19.19 0.11 -14.08
CA PRO A 582 -18.02 0.31 -14.94
C PRO A 582 -17.76 1.77 -15.28
N VAL A 583 -18.80 2.58 -15.48
CA VAL A 583 -18.67 4.00 -15.84
C VAL A 583 -18.04 4.78 -14.68
N GLN A 584 -18.56 4.60 -13.48
CA GLN A 584 -18.08 5.25 -12.27
C GLN A 584 -16.66 4.79 -11.91
N TYR A 585 -16.43 3.47 -12.02
CA TYR A 585 -15.11 2.89 -11.74
C TYR A 585 -14.04 3.42 -12.70
N MET A 586 -14.32 3.42 -14.01
CA MET A 586 -13.35 3.90 -15.00
C MET A 586 -13.14 5.43 -14.92
N ALA A 587 -14.13 6.21 -14.52
CA ALA A 587 -13.95 7.63 -14.23
C ALA A 587 -12.97 7.85 -13.05
N ALA A 588 -13.06 7.03 -12.00
CA ALA A 588 -12.14 7.06 -10.88
C ALA A 588 -10.72 6.62 -11.28
N VAL A 589 -10.58 5.53 -12.05
CA VAL A 589 -9.29 5.07 -12.60
C VAL A 589 -8.63 6.17 -13.42
N LEU A 590 -9.35 6.75 -14.38
CA LEU A 590 -8.84 7.84 -15.24
C LEU A 590 -8.42 9.05 -14.41
N THR A 591 -9.14 9.40 -13.35
CA THR A 591 -8.78 10.50 -12.44
C THR A 591 -7.40 10.30 -11.81
N PHE A 592 -7.13 9.14 -11.25
CA PHE A 592 -5.87 8.91 -10.53
C PHE A 592 -4.72 8.55 -11.46
N GLU A 593 -4.98 7.80 -12.53
CA GLU A 593 -3.94 7.37 -13.44
C GLU A 593 -3.43 8.54 -14.32
N SER A 594 -4.31 9.44 -14.77
CA SER A 594 -3.91 10.63 -15.53
C SER A 594 -3.05 11.62 -14.70
N ALA A 595 -3.29 11.68 -13.39
CA ALA A 595 -2.50 12.52 -12.48
C ALA A 595 -1.13 11.93 -12.13
N ALA A 596 -0.98 10.59 -12.14
CA ALA A 596 0.20 9.89 -11.64
C ALA A 596 1.13 9.37 -12.74
N LYS A 597 0.61 9.08 -13.94
CA LYS A 597 1.36 8.49 -15.05
C LYS A 597 1.58 9.49 -16.18
N LYS A 598 2.54 9.20 -17.04
CA LYS A 598 2.68 9.93 -18.30
C LYS A 598 1.52 9.60 -19.24
N THR A 599 1.27 10.47 -20.22
CA THR A 599 0.14 10.32 -21.15
C THR A 599 0.16 8.97 -21.87
N GLU A 600 1.33 8.54 -22.35
CA GLU A 600 1.52 7.25 -23.00
C GLU A 600 1.17 6.03 -22.12
N ASP A 601 1.31 6.17 -20.80
CA ASP A 601 1.09 5.09 -19.83
C ASP A 601 -0.37 5.00 -19.36
N TRP A 602 -1.17 6.08 -19.44
CA TRP A 602 -2.56 6.06 -19.02
C TRP A 602 -3.57 6.12 -20.17
N ALA A 603 -3.17 6.59 -21.36
CA ALA A 603 -4.03 6.57 -22.54
C ALA A 603 -4.66 5.20 -22.84
N PRO A 604 -3.99 4.05 -22.60
CA PRO A 604 -4.59 2.73 -22.79
C PRO A 604 -5.87 2.49 -22.00
N TYR A 605 -6.12 3.20 -20.89
CA TYR A 605 -7.38 3.10 -20.16
C TYR A 605 -8.56 3.73 -20.94
N LEU A 606 -8.30 4.73 -21.78
CA LEU A 606 -9.31 5.27 -22.70
C LEU A 606 -9.72 4.24 -23.77
N ASP A 607 -8.74 3.45 -24.25
CA ASP A 607 -9.03 2.36 -25.17
C ASP A 607 -9.79 1.23 -24.45
N ASP A 608 -9.44 0.93 -23.21
CA ASP A 608 -10.19 -0.05 -22.40
C ASP A 608 -11.65 0.39 -22.22
N CYS A 609 -11.93 1.67 -21.96
CA CYS A 609 -13.30 2.19 -21.90
C CYS A 609 -14.08 1.88 -23.18
N ARG A 610 -13.47 1.98 -24.37
CA ARG A 610 -14.15 1.69 -25.65
C ARG A 610 -14.51 0.23 -25.82
N TYR A 611 -13.76 -0.67 -25.21
CA TYR A 611 -13.90 -2.12 -25.37
C TYR A 611 -14.43 -2.83 -24.13
N THR A 612 -14.77 -2.11 -23.05
CA THR A 612 -15.36 -2.72 -21.86
C THR A 612 -16.68 -3.41 -22.20
N ARG A 613 -16.79 -4.69 -21.85
CA ARG A 613 -18.01 -5.47 -22.01
C ARG A 613 -18.79 -5.46 -20.70
N PHE A 614 -20.05 -5.07 -20.79
CA PHE A 614 -20.98 -5.14 -19.67
C PHE A 614 -21.56 -6.55 -19.55
N SER A 615 -21.69 -7.05 -18.32
CA SER A 615 -22.07 -8.44 -18.03
C SER A 615 -23.51 -8.81 -18.47
N ASP A 616 -24.43 -7.86 -18.48
CA ASP A 616 -25.86 -8.13 -18.67
C ASP A 616 -26.33 -8.17 -20.14
N HIS A 617 -25.43 -8.06 -21.09
CA HIS A 617 -25.78 -8.00 -22.52
C HIS A 617 -25.17 -9.13 -23.31
N ALA A 618 -25.21 -10.36 -22.78
CA ALA A 618 -24.80 -11.55 -23.51
C ALA A 618 -25.53 -11.70 -24.90
N ASP A 619 -26.72 -11.12 -25.03
CA ASP A 619 -27.54 -11.14 -26.25
C ASP A 619 -27.58 -9.80 -26.99
N SER A 620 -26.99 -8.71 -26.47
CA SER A 620 -27.02 -7.39 -27.09
C SER A 620 -25.63 -6.92 -27.46
N LYS A 621 -25.40 -6.67 -28.71
CA LYS A 621 -24.25 -6.08 -29.43
C LYS A 621 -22.91 -6.08 -28.67
N PRO A 622 -21.90 -6.80 -29.15
CA PRO A 622 -20.62 -7.02 -28.49
C PRO A 622 -19.74 -5.77 -28.29
N ASP A 623 -20.20 -4.57 -28.66
CA ASP A 623 -19.35 -3.38 -28.81
C ASP A 623 -19.87 -2.12 -28.11
N ILE A 624 -20.58 -2.24 -27.00
CA ILE A 624 -20.96 -1.05 -26.21
C ILE A 624 -19.87 -0.74 -25.21
N GLY A 625 -18.89 0.09 -25.63
CA GLY A 625 -17.92 0.67 -24.72
C GLY A 625 -18.50 1.84 -23.93
N ILE A 626 -17.74 2.31 -22.94
CA ILE A 626 -18.03 3.54 -22.20
C ILE A 626 -17.59 4.73 -23.05
N GLU A 627 -18.53 5.64 -23.35
CA GLU A 627 -18.20 6.90 -24.00
C GLU A 627 -17.35 7.77 -23.05
N VAL A 628 -16.23 8.29 -23.56
CA VAL A 628 -15.43 9.31 -22.85
C VAL A 628 -15.54 10.61 -23.65
N ARG A 629 -16.31 11.55 -23.12
CA ARG A 629 -16.51 12.89 -23.70
C ARG A 629 -15.30 13.77 -23.42
N GLY A 630 -14.92 14.59 -24.40
CA GLY A 630 -13.80 15.51 -24.29
C GLY A 630 -13.93 16.52 -23.13
N PRO A 631 -12.84 17.19 -22.73
CA PRO A 631 -12.91 18.23 -21.72
C PRO A 631 -13.76 19.42 -22.20
N ASP A 632 -14.50 20.04 -21.28
CA ASP A 632 -15.32 21.20 -21.53
C ASP A 632 -15.21 22.18 -20.35
N ILE A 633 -14.89 23.45 -20.63
CA ILE A 633 -14.67 24.46 -19.57
C ILE A 633 -15.93 24.72 -18.77
N ASN A 634 -17.12 24.55 -19.39
CA ASN A 634 -18.39 24.82 -18.77
C ASN A 634 -19.05 23.61 -18.09
N GLU A 635 -18.58 22.38 -18.40
CA GLU A 635 -19.18 21.15 -17.84
C GLU A 635 -18.17 20.36 -16.97
N SER A 636 -16.89 20.31 -17.39
CA SER A 636 -15.90 19.49 -16.70
C SER A 636 -15.62 19.96 -15.28
N ARG A 637 -15.36 19.01 -14.40
CA ARG A 637 -14.78 19.23 -13.07
C ARG A 637 -13.27 19.04 -13.12
N HIS A 638 -12.60 19.20 -11.97
CA HIS A 638 -11.17 18.89 -11.87
C HIS A 638 -10.91 17.38 -12.13
N ARG A 639 -11.70 16.51 -11.50
CA ARG A 639 -11.68 15.05 -11.69
C ARG A 639 -12.55 14.65 -12.89
N PHE A 640 -12.31 13.45 -13.42
CA PHE A 640 -13.27 12.82 -14.34
C PHE A 640 -14.58 12.57 -13.59
N THR A 641 -15.71 12.81 -14.27
CA THR A 641 -17.05 12.67 -13.70
C THR A 641 -17.94 11.85 -14.61
N VAL A 642 -19.01 11.32 -14.06
CA VAL A 642 -20.05 10.63 -14.82
C VAL A 642 -21.14 11.62 -15.19
N VAL A 643 -21.60 11.56 -16.44
CA VAL A 643 -22.72 12.34 -16.96
C VAL A 643 -23.73 11.40 -17.60
N HIS A 644 -25.01 11.59 -17.29
CA HIS A 644 -26.09 10.85 -17.90
C HIS A 644 -26.74 11.67 -19.01
N ASP A 645 -27.32 10.99 -20.01
CA ASP A 645 -28.13 11.63 -21.02
C ASP A 645 -29.48 12.00 -20.38
N GLU A 646 -29.91 13.25 -20.55
CA GLU A 646 -31.18 13.76 -19.96
C GLU A 646 -32.42 12.96 -20.42
N HIS A 647 -32.31 12.22 -21.51
CA HIS A 647 -33.39 11.41 -22.07
C HIS A 647 -33.38 9.94 -21.62
N LEU A 648 -32.37 9.51 -20.90
CA LEU A 648 -32.23 8.14 -20.40
C LEU A 648 -32.34 8.13 -18.87
N SER A 649 -33.03 7.14 -18.32
CA SER A 649 -32.98 6.92 -16.87
C SER A 649 -31.55 6.60 -16.45
N PRO A 650 -31.03 7.19 -15.39
CA PRO A 650 -29.73 6.84 -14.84
C PRO A 650 -29.65 5.33 -14.56
N SER A 651 -28.57 4.71 -14.93
CA SER A 651 -28.23 3.34 -14.53
C SER A 651 -26.73 3.16 -14.56
N SER A 652 -26.23 2.12 -13.94
CA SER A 652 -24.78 1.81 -13.92
C SER A 652 -24.19 1.62 -15.33
N LEU A 653 -25.03 1.41 -16.33
CA LEU A 653 -24.67 1.15 -17.74
C LEU A 653 -24.94 2.31 -18.69
N ASN A 654 -25.72 3.32 -18.30
CA ASN A 654 -26.21 4.39 -19.18
C ASN A 654 -25.48 5.72 -18.97
N GLY A 655 -24.22 5.71 -18.59
CA GLY A 655 -23.43 6.93 -18.36
C GLY A 655 -22.33 7.10 -19.41
N ALA A 656 -21.88 8.34 -19.55
CA ALA A 656 -20.62 8.69 -20.20
C ALA A 656 -19.65 9.31 -19.19
N ILE A 657 -18.36 9.17 -19.45
CA ILE A 657 -17.33 9.82 -18.64
C ILE A 657 -17.02 11.18 -19.25
N ARG A 658 -17.17 12.26 -18.50
CA ARG A 658 -16.68 13.58 -18.87
C ARG A 658 -15.21 13.74 -18.45
N PHE A 659 -14.35 14.12 -19.38
CA PHE A 659 -12.92 14.32 -19.15
C PHE A 659 -12.68 15.42 -18.13
N GLY A 660 -11.90 15.13 -17.07
CA GLY A 660 -11.53 16.08 -16.01
C GLY A 660 -10.47 17.07 -16.47
N LEU A 661 -10.66 18.37 -16.20
CA LEU A 661 -9.69 19.41 -16.57
C LEU A 661 -8.30 19.20 -15.92
N GLY A 662 -8.24 18.55 -14.75
CA GLY A 662 -6.99 18.18 -14.08
C GLY A 662 -6.16 17.14 -14.83
N GLY A 663 -6.76 16.35 -15.74
CA GLY A 663 -6.07 15.42 -16.64
C GLY A 663 -5.36 16.08 -17.83
N ILE A 664 -5.58 17.38 -18.05
CA ILE A 664 -4.96 18.12 -19.16
C ILE A 664 -3.53 18.50 -18.77
N LYS A 665 -2.55 17.98 -19.50
CA LYS A 665 -1.13 18.31 -19.27
C LYS A 665 -0.88 19.80 -19.46
N GLY A 666 -0.40 20.47 -18.41
CA GLY A 666 -0.13 21.91 -18.41
C GLY A 666 -1.27 22.78 -17.86
N ALA A 667 -2.43 22.21 -17.55
CA ALA A 667 -3.47 22.87 -16.78
C ALA A 667 -3.16 22.72 -15.29
N GLY A 668 -2.65 23.75 -14.64
CA GLY A 668 -2.28 23.70 -13.23
C GLY A 668 -3.53 23.52 -12.32
N LYS A 669 -3.41 22.76 -11.23
CA LYS A 669 -4.50 22.46 -10.29
C LYS A 669 -5.22 23.74 -9.82
N ASN A 670 -4.47 24.70 -9.31
CA ASN A 670 -5.06 25.95 -8.76
C ASN A 670 -5.79 26.77 -9.85
N ALA A 671 -5.31 26.75 -11.10
CA ALA A 671 -5.96 27.41 -12.21
C ALA A 671 -7.29 26.74 -12.55
N VAL A 672 -7.30 25.41 -12.64
CA VAL A 672 -8.49 24.62 -12.93
C VAL A 672 -9.54 24.80 -11.82
N GLU A 673 -9.15 24.66 -10.56
CA GLU A 673 -10.05 24.85 -9.41
C GLU A 673 -10.62 26.28 -9.35
N GLY A 674 -9.79 27.28 -9.61
CA GLY A 674 -10.22 28.68 -9.67
C GLY A 674 -11.22 28.96 -10.79
N LEU A 675 -11.01 28.37 -11.98
CA LEU A 675 -11.96 28.49 -13.10
C LEU A 675 -13.29 27.81 -12.80
N ILE A 676 -13.25 26.60 -12.20
CA ILE A 676 -14.47 25.87 -11.82
C ILE A 676 -15.24 26.66 -10.76
N ALA A 677 -14.58 27.14 -9.72
CA ALA A 677 -15.23 27.94 -8.67
C ALA A 677 -15.89 29.23 -9.23
N GLU A 678 -15.20 29.92 -10.13
CA GLU A 678 -15.71 31.12 -10.81
C GLU A 678 -16.94 30.80 -11.66
N ARG A 679 -16.87 29.73 -12.46
CA ARG A 679 -18.00 29.29 -13.27
C ARG A 679 -19.22 28.91 -12.42
N ASP A 680 -19.00 28.17 -11.33
CA ASP A 680 -20.09 27.71 -10.46
C ASP A 680 -20.75 28.87 -9.71
N ALA A 681 -20.02 29.94 -9.41
CA ALA A 681 -20.52 31.11 -8.72
C ALA A 681 -21.24 32.08 -9.67
N ASN A 682 -20.71 32.30 -10.87
CA ASN A 682 -21.12 33.41 -11.76
C ASN A 682 -21.61 32.93 -13.15
N GLY A 683 -21.85 31.63 -13.31
CA GLY A 683 -22.41 31.03 -14.54
C GLY A 683 -21.35 30.71 -15.61
N PRO A 684 -21.78 30.07 -16.71
CA PRO A 684 -20.90 29.56 -17.75
C PRO A 684 -20.06 30.66 -18.40
N PHE A 685 -18.88 30.28 -18.88
CA PHE A 685 -18.03 31.16 -19.66
C PHE A 685 -18.55 31.27 -21.10
N LEU A 686 -18.50 32.49 -21.65
CA LEU A 686 -19.04 32.79 -22.97
C LEU A 686 -17.95 32.97 -24.04
N SER A 687 -16.74 33.27 -23.65
CA SER A 687 -15.61 33.47 -24.56
C SER A 687 -14.27 33.32 -23.85
N ILE A 688 -13.17 33.25 -24.64
CA ILE A 688 -11.80 33.30 -24.07
C ILE A 688 -11.54 34.60 -23.32
N TRP A 689 -12.15 35.73 -23.75
CA TRP A 689 -12.05 37.03 -23.10
C TRP A 689 -12.75 37.00 -21.74
N ASP A 690 -13.97 36.49 -21.69
CA ASP A 690 -14.75 36.31 -20.46
C ASP A 690 -14.01 35.43 -19.45
N ILE A 691 -13.38 34.35 -19.89
CA ILE A 691 -12.50 33.53 -19.02
C ILE A 691 -11.37 34.36 -18.41
N CYS A 692 -10.66 35.15 -19.24
CA CYS A 692 -9.51 35.94 -18.77
C CYS A 692 -9.95 37.10 -17.85
N GLU A 693 -11.11 37.66 -18.06
CA GLU A 693 -11.67 38.73 -17.22
C GLU A 693 -12.11 38.19 -15.85
N ARG A 694 -12.77 37.05 -15.83
CA ARG A 694 -13.36 36.48 -14.61
C ARG A 694 -12.40 35.62 -13.79
N ALA A 695 -11.45 34.92 -14.45
CA ALA A 695 -10.52 34.03 -13.76
C ALA A 695 -9.80 34.74 -12.58
N PRO A 696 -9.62 34.09 -11.41
CA PRO A 696 -8.92 34.69 -10.28
C PRO A 696 -7.52 35.21 -10.65
N SER A 697 -7.11 36.34 -10.06
CA SER A 697 -5.83 36.98 -10.38
C SER A 697 -4.64 36.05 -10.19
N GLY A 698 -3.75 35.96 -11.19
CA GLY A 698 -2.54 35.14 -11.13
C GLY A 698 -2.71 33.63 -11.27
N THR A 699 -3.94 33.12 -11.35
CA THR A 699 -4.19 31.67 -11.44
C THR A 699 -4.03 31.12 -12.86
N VAL A 700 -4.46 31.87 -13.88
CA VAL A 700 -4.42 31.47 -15.29
C VAL A 700 -3.31 32.22 -16.01
N ASN A 701 -2.39 31.48 -16.62
CA ASN A 701 -1.31 32.01 -17.44
C ASN A 701 -1.45 31.52 -18.90
N ARG A 702 -0.57 32.01 -19.78
CA ARG A 702 -0.59 31.67 -21.21
C ARG A 702 -0.49 30.15 -21.43
N ALA A 703 0.42 29.47 -20.72
CA ALA A 703 0.60 28.02 -20.90
C ALA A 703 -0.65 27.24 -20.53
N THR A 704 -1.33 27.63 -19.44
CA THR A 704 -2.61 27.04 -19.03
C THR A 704 -3.70 27.25 -20.08
N MET A 705 -3.86 28.49 -20.60
CA MET A 705 -4.85 28.78 -21.65
C MET A 705 -4.57 27.99 -22.91
N GLU A 706 -3.32 27.95 -23.37
CA GLU A 706 -2.95 27.15 -24.54
C GLU A 706 -3.23 25.65 -24.33
N ALA A 707 -2.97 25.13 -23.13
CA ALA A 707 -3.25 23.72 -22.80
C ALA A 707 -4.75 23.42 -22.89
N LEU A 708 -5.60 24.27 -22.28
CA LEU A 708 -7.06 24.12 -22.32
C LEU A 708 -7.61 24.20 -23.75
N ILE A 709 -7.15 25.18 -24.55
CA ILE A 709 -7.56 25.35 -25.94
C ILE A 709 -7.16 24.14 -26.80
N LYS A 710 -5.89 23.72 -26.70
CA LYS A 710 -5.36 22.59 -27.47
C LYS A 710 -6.04 21.27 -27.12
N ALA A 711 -6.42 21.09 -25.86
CA ALA A 711 -7.19 19.93 -25.40
C ALA A 711 -8.67 19.95 -25.86
N GLY A 712 -9.17 21.09 -26.33
CA GLY A 712 -10.55 21.24 -26.80
C GLY A 712 -11.54 21.66 -25.70
N ALA A 713 -11.05 22.08 -24.53
CA ALA A 713 -11.92 22.48 -23.42
C ALA A 713 -12.79 23.72 -23.73
N LEU A 714 -12.50 24.47 -24.78
CA LEU A 714 -13.25 25.63 -25.22
C LEU A 714 -14.09 25.41 -26.51
N ASP A 715 -14.16 24.16 -26.98
CA ASP A 715 -14.85 23.85 -28.25
C ASP A 715 -16.37 24.09 -28.20
N SER A 716 -16.97 23.96 -27.04
CA SER A 716 -18.41 24.28 -26.83
C SER A 716 -18.70 25.79 -26.98
N ILE A 717 -17.71 26.63 -26.66
CA ILE A 717 -17.84 28.09 -26.77
C ILE A 717 -17.52 28.57 -28.19
N HIS A 718 -16.43 28.04 -28.80
CA HIS A 718 -15.86 28.61 -30.01
C HIS A 718 -15.68 27.62 -31.18
N SER A 719 -16.08 26.42 -31.08
CA SER A 719 -15.85 25.30 -32.02
C SER A 719 -14.39 24.91 -32.24
N MET A 720 -14.16 23.67 -32.59
CA MET A 720 -12.82 23.09 -32.84
C MET A 720 -12.02 23.84 -33.92
N SER A 721 -12.70 24.37 -34.95
CA SER A 721 -12.07 25.09 -36.05
C SER A 721 -11.42 26.42 -35.63
N LYS A 722 -11.75 26.94 -34.45
CA LYS A 722 -11.26 28.18 -33.89
C LYS A 722 -10.05 28.04 -32.97
N ARG A 723 -9.63 26.81 -32.64
CA ARG A 723 -8.52 26.57 -31.69
C ARG A 723 -7.25 27.36 -32.05
N ALA A 724 -6.85 27.37 -33.31
CA ALA A 724 -5.66 28.12 -33.75
C ALA A 724 -5.80 29.63 -33.52
N SER A 725 -6.97 30.21 -33.82
CA SER A 725 -7.27 31.62 -33.56
C SER A 725 -7.23 31.94 -32.08
N MET A 726 -7.85 31.10 -31.24
CA MET A 726 -7.83 31.25 -29.79
C MET A 726 -6.44 31.21 -29.19
N VAL A 727 -5.56 30.31 -29.66
CA VAL A 727 -4.14 30.28 -29.23
C VAL A 727 -3.44 31.58 -29.60
N GLY A 728 -3.71 32.15 -30.78
CA GLY A 728 -3.15 33.45 -31.21
C GLY A 728 -3.64 34.63 -30.37
N GLU A 729 -4.90 34.57 -29.88
CA GLU A 729 -5.51 35.63 -29.09
C GLU A 729 -5.27 35.52 -27.58
N ALA A 730 -4.83 34.34 -27.08
CA ALA A 730 -4.74 34.04 -25.66
C ALA A 730 -3.92 35.08 -24.87
N GLU A 731 -2.78 35.54 -25.43
CA GLU A 731 -1.95 36.53 -24.77
C GLU A 731 -2.63 37.91 -24.67
N SER A 732 -3.35 38.30 -25.72
CA SER A 732 -4.08 39.58 -25.75
C SER A 732 -5.25 39.55 -24.78
N ALA A 733 -6.00 38.44 -24.70
CA ALA A 733 -7.09 38.27 -23.77
C ALA A 733 -6.61 38.29 -22.29
N LEU A 734 -5.49 37.63 -22.01
CA LEU A 734 -4.90 37.66 -20.67
C LEU A 734 -4.43 39.05 -20.25
N ARG A 735 -3.81 39.81 -21.15
CA ARG A 735 -3.39 41.17 -20.87
C ARG A 735 -4.61 42.09 -20.62
N ALA A 736 -5.67 41.96 -21.41
CA ALA A 736 -6.91 42.72 -21.22
C ALA A 736 -7.55 42.42 -19.88
N GLY A 737 -7.72 41.13 -19.53
CA GLY A 737 -8.27 40.72 -18.25
C GLY A 737 -7.44 41.22 -17.06
N GLN A 738 -6.12 41.16 -17.14
CA GLN A 738 -5.22 41.70 -16.10
C GLN A 738 -5.37 43.21 -15.94
N LYS A 739 -5.54 43.93 -17.05
CA LYS A 739 -5.74 45.39 -17.02
C LYS A 739 -7.08 45.73 -16.35
N LEU A 740 -8.16 45.09 -16.76
CA LEU A 740 -9.49 45.31 -16.17
C LEU A 740 -9.50 45.05 -14.64
N LYS A 741 -8.87 43.98 -14.18
CA LYS A 741 -8.74 43.73 -12.74
C LYS A 741 -7.96 44.80 -12.00
N LYS A 742 -6.83 45.25 -12.59
CA LYS A 742 -6.03 46.29 -11.99
C LYS A 742 -6.78 47.65 -11.93
N ASP A 743 -7.58 47.93 -12.96
CA ASP A 743 -8.41 49.13 -13.02
C ASP A 743 -9.55 49.06 -11.97
N ALA A 744 -10.17 47.89 -11.79
CA ALA A 744 -11.16 47.64 -10.77
C ALA A 744 -10.57 47.77 -9.35
N ASP A 745 -9.39 47.18 -9.08
CA ASP A 745 -8.70 47.28 -7.79
C ASP A 745 -8.28 48.73 -7.45
N SER A 746 -8.03 49.56 -8.46
CA SER A 746 -7.68 50.95 -8.28
C SER A 746 -8.89 51.90 -8.17
N GLY A 747 -10.12 51.35 -8.19
CA GLY A 747 -11.37 52.13 -8.12
C GLY A 747 -11.71 52.91 -9.38
N GLN A 748 -11.06 52.61 -10.52
CA GLN A 748 -11.29 53.25 -11.83
C GLN A 748 -12.22 52.44 -12.74
N GLY A 749 -12.85 51.38 -12.20
CA GLY A 749 -13.80 50.57 -12.95
C GLY A 749 -15.15 51.23 -13.06
N GLN A 750 -15.58 51.60 -14.26
CA GLN A 750 -16.97 51.77 -14.65
C GLN A 750 -17.42 50.60 -15.49
#